data_106bd89fd9fcf0065e154e02ac212498
#
_entry.id   106bd89fd9fcf0065e154e02ac212498
#
_cell.length_a   1.000
_cell.length_b   1.000
_cell.length_c   1.000
_cell.angle_alpha   90.00
_cell.angle_beta   90.00
_cell.angle_gamma   90.00
#
_symmetry.space_group_name_H-M   'P 1'
#
loop_
_entity.id
_entity.type
_entity.pdbx_description
1 polymer ?
#
loop_
_entity_poly.entity_id
_entity_poly.type
_entity_poly.pdbx_seq_one_letter_code
_entity_poly.pdbx_strand_id
1 'polypeptide(L)'
;RNKVRASGRDWSWAEVKKRLESFVANIAVMQLQADSEGMEQRLKVVFEEQKKYRQQMFLYVLTELTFRESDIEELEQLLLTPTVDNIDQRLILSALTINGLMAFDPMKTKLMMNVYHKAMDTSVRQSALVGWTLNMPVRYYPCTANLRKLVKELVNSDKTVREDIAQLQIQLGYCMSAAEDSKDFQSAVMPEIIKASNIRMTGKGMEIMEEDPMDDILGRSDAEKKMEEMEDKMRTFIDKRRQGMDLFYQGFKHMKRYPFFNEIANWLIPFYHEHPDITEAIEKTGGENGLLNMMLDAPICDSDKYSFVFAFISIMDRMPREIVEQCKMTPGAETQYMDWMSDPAILRRNYLQSLYRFFELFPYASSFRNPFNESFYYGILGENYIGSPAIIAGNELLCGTLFEEDMLGLVKHFIRRKNHPIAKSILGTYDRNDLDRYELCYIRALLTIDDNLADTMENLKRCIELEPDNLHAKKLYAKELYGLNEFNEARDLYGQLSEAQPNNWKWLFCYALCCDKMGEHEESLNVLFRLNYECPDDDKVKIMLAKSLLMLGRAGEAITHVEKMKVDKVDKDIRTDLVLIHSLCLLSVDRRSEAVTCFSWFMGNNDKQDKLSYNMVSNTLREHIDNYKKVLLGRYGIDLAMINLFIHETAMTITARA
;
A
#
# COMPACT_ATOMS: atom_id res chain seq x y z
N ARG A 1 -6.31 6.50 38.04
CA ARG A 1 -5.54 7.29 38.98
C ARG A 1 -5.84 6.89 40.43
N ASN A 2 -7.09 6.91 40.88
CA ASN A 2 -7.44 6.60 42.29
C ASN A 2 -7.06 5.17 42.69
N LYS A 3 -7.27 4.16 41.81
CA LYS A 3 -6.87 2.76 42.07
C LYS A 3 -5.35 2.61 42.21
N VAL A 4 -4.55 3.32 41.40
CA VAL A 4 -3.08 3.26 41.47
C VAL A 4 -2.58 3.96 42.75
N ARG A 5 -3.14 5.09 43.10
CA ARG A 5 -2.81 5.80 44.34
C ARG A 5 -3.27 5.04 45.60
N ALA A 6 -4.41 4.34 45.50
CA ALA A 6 -4.92 3.51 46.61
C ALA A 6 -4.08 2.26 46.85
N SER A 7 -3.16 1.88 45.95
CA SER A 7 -2.26 0.74 46.14
C SER A 7 -1.26 0.93 47.28
N GLY A 8 -1.13 2.14 47.85
CA GLY A 8 -0.19 2.44 48.90
C GLY A 8 1.29 2.36 48.53
N ARG A 9 1.60 2.19 47.24
CA ARG A 9 2.98 2.12 46.72
C ARG A 9 3.58 3.52 46.62
N ASP A 10 4.86 3.60 46.89
CA ASP A 10 5.67 4.78 46.58
C ASP A 10 6.00 4.75 45.08
N TRP A 11 5.51 5.75 44.35
CA TRP A 11 5.73 5.96 42.92
C TRP A 11 6.73 7.10 42.66
N SER A 12 7.59 7.43 43.64
CA SER A 12 8.75 8.27 43.35
C SER A 12 9.66 7.61 42.32
N TRP A 13 10.22 8.40 41.42
CA TRP A 13 11.04 7.87 40.37
C TRP A 13 12.30 7.18 40.88
N ALA A 14 12.82 7.59 42.01
CA ALA A 14 13.91 6.94 42.71
C ALA A 14 13.55 5.50 43.14
N GLU A 15 12.34 5.29 43.70
CA GLU A 15 11.89 3.94 44.10
C GLU A 15 11.51 3.08 42.87
N VAL A 16 10.89 3.69 41.85
CA VAL A 16 10.64 2.99 40.57
C VAL A 16 11.94 2.50 39.96
N LYS A 17 12.95 3.36 39.84
CA LYS A 17 14.28 2.98 39.32
C LYS A 17 14.89 1.84 40.12
N LYS A 18 14.94 1.97 41.44
CA LYS A 18 15.48 0.94 42.35
C LYS A 18 14.78 -0.41 42.18
N ARG A 19 13.44 -0.41 42.02
CA ARG A 19 12.65 -1.62 41.81
C ARG A 19 12.98 -2.29 40.48
N LEU A 20 13.10 -1.51 39.40
CA LEU A 20 13.44 -2.03 38.07
C LEU A 20 14.88 -2.58 38.03
N GLU A 21 15.85 -1.88 38.63
CA GLU A 21 17.22 -2.35 38.75
C GLU A 21 17.33 -3.64 39.60
N SER A 22 16.56 -3.71 40.69
CA SER A 22 16.50 -4.92 41.54
C SER A 22 15.93 -6.12 40.76
N PHE A 23 14.96 -5.90 39.89
CA PHE A 23 14.43 -6.96 39.02
C PHE A 23 15.52 -7.50 38.10
N VAL A 24 16.23 -6.63 37.37
CA VAL A 24 17.34 -7.05 36.48
C VAL A 24 18.44 -7.81 37.26
N ALA A 25 18.85 -7.29 38.41
CA ALA A 25 19.84 -7.95 39.25
C ALA A 25 19.36 -9.31 39.73
N ASN A 26 18.11 -9.45 40.16
CA ASN A 26 17.55 -10.72 40.62
C ASN A 26 17.52 -11.78 39.49
N ILE A 27 17.10 -11.38 38.29
CA ILE A 27 17.13 -12.29 37.12
C ILE A 27 18.56 -12.75 36.81
N ALA A 28 19.51 -11.84 36.78
CA ALA A 28 20.91 -12.19 36.51
C ALA A 28 21.47 -13.19 37.57
N VAL A 29 21.16 -12.99 38.85
CA VAL A 29 21.56 -13.93 39.94
C VAL A 29 20.87 -15.27 39.77
N MET A 30 19.59 -15.31 39.42
CA MET A 30 18.85 -16.55 39.20
C MET A 30 19.35 -17.33 37.98
N GLN A 31 19.70 -16.65 36.87
CA GLN A 31 20.28 -17.29 35.70
C GLN A 31 21.65 -17.93 35.98
N LEU A 32 22.46 -17.34 36.85
CA LEU A 32 23.73 -17.94 37.32
C LEU A 32 23.53 -19.22 38.16
N GLN A 33 22.35 -19.44 38.70
CA GLN A 33 21.97 -20.57 39.55
C GLN A 33 21.03 -21.56 38.84
N ALA A 34 20.99 -21.55 37.52
CA ALA A 34 19.99 -22.23 36.68
C ALA A 34 19.86 -23.74 36.94
N ASP A 35 20.91 -24.40 37.38
CA ASP A 35 20.95 -25.85 37.68
C ASP A 35 20.29 -26.25 39.00
N SER A 36 19.72 -25.30 39.76
CA SER A 36 19.10 -25.62 41.06
C SER A 36 17.65 -26.05 40.95
N GLU A 37 17.27 -27.10 41.66
CA GLU A 37 15.90 -27.61 41.70
C GLU A 37 14.90 -26.52 42.13
N GLY A 38 13.84 -26.35 41.37
CA GLY A 38 12.79 -25.33 41.62
C GLY A 38 13.08 -23.93 41.13
N MET A 39 14.19 -23.70 40.39
CA MET A 39 14.53 -22.38 39.84
C MET A 39 13.53 -21.86 38.83
N GLU A 40 13.05 -22.71 37.93
CA GLU A 40 12.03 -22.38 36.94
C GLU A 40 10.75 -21.85 37.60
N GLN A 41 10.30 -22.48 38.67
CA GLN A 41 9.13 -22.04 39.41
C GLN A 41 9.35 -20.66 40.08
N ARG A 42 10.56 -20.40 40.58
CA ARG A 42 10.91 -19.08 41.15
C ARG A 42 10.95 -17.99 40.09
N LEU A 43 11.52 -18.29 38.92
CA LEU A 43 11.52 -17.36 37.78
C LEU A 43 10.09 -17.02 37.37
N LYS A 44 9.20 -17.99 37.24
CA LYS A 44 7.79 -17.74 36.94
C LYS A 44 7.11 -16.76 37.93
N VAL A 45 7.36 -16.94 39.23
CA VAL A 45 6.82 -16.03 40.27
C VAL A 45 7.39 -14.63 40.12
N VAL A 46 8.69 -14.49 39.87
CA VAL A 46 9.32 -13.16 39.68
C VAL A 46 8.79 -12.45 38.45
N PHE A 47 8.63 -13.15 37.32
CA PHE A 47 8.06 -12.58 36.12
C PHE A 47 6.58 -12.20 36.28
N GLU A 48 5.78 -13.01 37.01
CA GLU A 48 4.38 -12.65 37.34
C GLU A 48 4.26 -11.41 38.20
N GLU A 49 5.14 -11.23 39.18
CA GLU A 49 5.20 -10.01 39.97
C GLU A 49 5.60 -8.79 39.13
N GLN A 50 6.59 -8.96 38.25
CA GLN A 50 7.04 -7.90 37.37
C GLN A 50 5.97 -7.51 36.35
N LYS A 51 5.23 -8.46 35.78
CA LYS A 51 4.08 -8.19 34.90
C LYS A 51 3.05 -7.29 35.59
N LYS A 52 2.64 -7.63 36.83
CA LYS A 52 1.70 -6.82 37.61
C LYS A 52 2.26 -5.43 37.90
N TYR A 53 3.55 -5.35 38.18
CA TYR A 53 4.23 -4.07 38.43
C TYR A 53 4.25 -3.20 37.17
N ARG A 54 4.62 -3.77 36.01
CA ARG A 54 4.63 -3.10 34.70
C ARG A 54 3.25 -2.52 34.35
N GLN A 55 2.17 -3.28 34.58
CA GLN A 55 0.80 -2.82 34.34
C GLN A 55 0.43 -1.62 35.22
N GLN A 56 0.79 -1.66 36.50
CA GLN A 56 0.51 -0.55 37.43
C GLN A 56 1.38 0.68 37.14
N MET A 57 2.66 0.49 36.82
CA MET A 57 3.57 1.54 36.41
C MET A 57 3.07 2.24 35.13
N PHE A 58 2.66 1.48 34.14
CA PHE A 58 2.06 2.03 32.92
C PHE A 58 0.85 2.92 33.24
N LEU A 59 -0.07 2.43 34.06
CA LEU A 59 -1.26 3.20 34.46
C LEU A 59 -0.91 4.42 35.29
N TYR A 60 0.13 4.34 36.13
CA TYR A 60 0.62 5.50 36.88
C TYR A 60 1.10 6.61 35.94
N VAL A 61 2.00 6.27 35.01
CA VAL A 61 2.56 7.22 34.03
C VAL A 61 1.45 7.78 33.14
N LEU A 62 0.56 6.90 32.64
CA LEU A 62 -0.54 7.28 31.75
C LEU A 62 -1.51 8.28 32.42
N THR A 63 -1.76 8.15 33.70
CA THR A 63 -2.77 8.96 34.42
C THR A 63 -2.19 10.15 35.16
N GLU A 64 -0.85 10.30 35.25
CA GLU A 64 -0.22 11.46 35.86
C GLU A 64 -0.10 12.59 34.84
N LEU A 65 -0.96 13.59 34.98
CA LEU A 65 -1.04 14.71 34.04
C LEU A 65 0.05 15.78 34.26
N THR A 66 0.50 15.94 35.51
CA THR A 66 1.46 16.98 35.87
C THR A 66 2.69 16.38 36.52
N PHE A 67 3.85 16.59 35.91
CA PHE A 67 5.15 16.27 36.49
C PHE A 67 5.84 17.54 36.97
N ARG A 68 6.55 17.47 38.12
CA ARG A 68 7.45 18.54 38.57
C ARG A 68 8.74 18.47 37.76
N GLU A 69 9.50 19.52 37.77
CA GLU A 69 10.80 19.56 37.06
C GLU A 69 11.75 18.48 37.58
N SER A 70 11.78 18.25 38.89
CA SER A 70 12.53 17.16 39.53
C SER A 70 12.09 15.77 39.05
N ASP A 71 10.78 15.56 38.85
CA ASP A 71 10.25 14.27 38.36
C ASP A 71 10.73 13.99 36.94
N ILE A 72 10.83 15.03 36.09
CA ILE A 72 11.33 14.94 34.74
C ILE A 72 12.82 14.58 34.70
N GLU A 73 13.63 15.20 35.58
CA GLU A 73 15.07 14.89 35.65
C GLU A 73 15.34 13.46 36.14
N GLU A 74 14.64 13.03 37.18
CA GLU A 74 14.75 11.63 37.65
C GLU A 74 14.29 10.62 36.60
N LEU A 75 13.21 10.93 35.88
CA LEU A 75 12.68 10.09 34.81
C LEU A 75 13.63 10.04 33.61
N GLU A 76 14.28 11.16 33.24
CA GLU A 76 15.32 11.17 32.20
C GLU A 76 16.48 10.24 32.58
N GLN A 77 16.95 10.33 33.82
CA GLN A 77 18.01 9.45 34.32
C GLN A 77 17.61 7.97 34.27
N LEU A 78 16.36 7.63 34.63
CA LEU A 78 15.85 6.27 34.56
C LEU A 78 15.83 5.77 33.11
N LEU A 79 15.35 6.58 32.18
CA LEU A 79 15.24 6.20 30.75
C LEU A 79 16.60 6.12 30.02
N LEU A 80 17.65 6.70 30.58
CA LEU A 80 19.00 6.68 30.01
C LEU A 80 19.94 5.67 30.66
N THR A 81 19.54 5.07 31.80
CA THR A 81 20.42 4.13 32.49
C THR A 81 20.43 2.75 31.88
N PRO A 82 21.61 2.12 31.65
CA PRO A 82 21.69 0.77 31.11
C PRO A 82 21.34 -0.32 32.14
N THR A 83 21.14 0.01 33.41
CA THR A 83 20.79 -0.93 34.49
C THR A 83 19.29 -1.24 34.56
N VAL A 84 18.46 -0.54 33.79
CA VAL A 84 17.02 -0.80 33.63
C VAL A 84 16.80 -1.48 32.27
N ASP A 85 15.96 -2.50 32.28
CA ASP A 85 15.57 -3.21 31.08
C ASP A 85 14.93 -2.29 30.03
N ASN A 86 15.32 -2.41 28.77
CA ASN A 86 14.78 -1.63 27.66
C ASN A 86 13.26 -1.86 27.46
N ILE A 87 12.72 -3.02 27.86
CA ILE A 87 11.29 -3.31 27.87
C ILE A 87 10.57 -2.30 28.80
N ASP A 88 11.11 -2.07 30.00
CA ASP A 88 10.54 -1.14 30.97
C ASP A 88 10.67 0.32 30.51
N GLN A 89 11.84 0.68 29.94
CA GLN A 89 12.06 2.03 29.37
C GLN A 89 11.09 2.32 28.21
N ARG A 90 10.91 1.39 27.27
CA ARG A 90 9.98 1.53 26.13
C ARG A 90 8.53 1.56 26.60
N LEU A 91 8.16 0.79 27.62
CA LEU A 91 6.82 0.79 28.19
C LEU A 91 6.48 2.15 28.83
N ILE A 92 7.43 2.75 29.58
CA ILE A 92 7.31 4.10 30.13
C ILE A 92 7.15 5.13 29.00
N LEU A 93 7.99 5.07 27.96
CA LEU A 93 7.90 5.95 26.81
C LEU A 93 6.54 5.83 26.09
N SER A 94 6.00 4.61 26.00
CA SER A 94 4.67 4.39 25.42
C SER A 94 3.56 5.03 26.26
N ALA A 95 3.64 4.91 27.58
CA ALA A 95 2.70 5.56 28.48
C ALA A 95 2.80 7.10 28.42
N LEU A 96 4.01 7.67 28.34
CA LEU A 96 4.26 9.10 28.14
C LEU A 96 3.72 9.59 26.80
N THR A 97 3.91 8.79 25.74
CA THR A 97 3.39 9.12 24.41
C THR A 97 1.88 9.27 24.42
N ILE A 98 1.15 8.30 24.97
CA ILE A 98 -0.32 8.35 25.03
C ILE A 98 -0.79 9.43 26.01
N ASN A 99 -0.10 9.59 27.14
CA ASN A 99 -0.41 10.66 28.10
C ASN A 99 -0.31 12.05 27.44
N GLY A 100 0.75 12.31 26.68
CA GLY A 100 0.94 13.57 25.96
C GLY A 100 -0.09 13.78 24.83
N LEU A 101 -0.59 12.71 24.22
CA LEU A 101 -1.72 12.77 23.28
C LEU A 101 -3.06 13.08 23.96
N MET A 102 -3.20 12.82 25.25
CA MET A 102 -4.36 13.29 26.05
C MET A 102 -4.24 14.75 26.48
N ALA A 103 -3.06 15.12 26.94
CA ALA A 103 -2.78 16.45 27.48
C ALA A 103 -1.35 16.85 27.12
N PHE A 104 -1.23 17.78 26.18
CA PHE A 104 0.07 18.28 25.75
C PHE A 104 0.84 18.90 26.91
N ASP A 105 2.09 18.47 27.07
CA ASP A 105 3.02 19.00 28.06
C ASP A 105 4.41 19.19 27.41
N PRO A 106 4.89 20.44 27.29
CA PRO A 106 6.19 20.74 26.70
C PRO A 106 7.37 20.06 27.42
N MET A 107 7.26 19.84 28.74
CA MET A 107 8.33 19.20 29.52
C MET A 107 8.47 17.71 29.17
N LYS A 108 7.34 16.99 29.05
CA LYS A 108 7.35 15.58 28.63
C LYS A 108 7.85 15.42 27.19
N THR A 109 7.46 16.33 26.31
CA THR A 109 7.94 16.33 24.91
C THR A 109 9.45 16.57 24.88
N LYS A 110 9.97 17.54 25.64
CA LYS A 110 11.41 17.80 25.78
C LYS A 110 12.14 16.60 26.36
N LEU A 111 11.59 15.94 27.38
CA LEU A 111 12.16 14.71 27.95
C LEU A 111 12.35 13.64 26.86
N MET A 112 11.31 13.34 26.08
CA MET A 112 11.40 12.34 25.00
C MET A 112 12.39 12.75 23.90
N MET A 113 12.54 14.06 23.61
CA MET A 113 13.58 14.57 22.70
C MET A 113 14.99 14.32 23.25
N ASN A 114 15.20 14.56 24.54
CA ASN A 114 16.48 14.31 25.20
C ASN A 114 16.82 12.83 25.19
N VAL A 115 15.84 11.94 25.47
CA VAL A 115 16.03 10.49 25.43
C VAL A 115 16.37 10.04 24.02
N TYR A 116 15.69 10.55 22.98
CA TYR A 116 16.04 10.25 21.59
C TYR A 116 17.50 10.62 21.26
N HIS A 117 17.95 11.75 21.73
CA HIS A 117 19.33 12.21 21.47
C HIS A 117 20.40 11.43 22.23
N LYS A 118 20.13 11.07 23.49
CA LYS A 118 21.13 10.55 24.45
C LYS A 118 21.11 9.06 24.68
N ALA A 119 19.98 8.36 24.44
CA ALA A 119 19.86 6.94 24.74
C ALA A 119 20.81 6.11 23.87
N MET A 120 21.45 5.12 24.48
CA MET A 120 22.37 4.19 23.82
C MET A 120 21.60 3.07 23.08
N ASP A 121 20.50 2.60 23.67
CA ASP A 121 19.66 1.56 23.08
C ASP A 121 18.85 2.12 21.91
N THR A 122 18.98 1.49 20.72
CA THR A 122 18.32 1.94 19.49
C THR A 122 16.79 1.84 19.60
N SER A 123 16.27 0.82 20.28
CA SER A 123 14.82 0.63 20.41
C SER A 123 14.19 1.71 21.31
N VAL A 124 14.88 2.09 22.37
CA VAL A 124 14.51 3.21 23.26
C VAL A 124 14.57 4.54 22.50
N ARG A 125 15.64 4.77 21.74
CA ARG A 125 15.76 5.96 20.87
C ARG A 125 14.59 6.10 19.92
N GLN A 126 14.28 5.02 19.17
CA GLN A 126 13.22 5.08 18.16
C GLN A 126 11.82 5.20 18.80
N SER A 127 11.59 4.59 19.97
CA SER A 127 10.34 4.80 20.71
C SER A 127 10.20 6.25 21.19
N ALA A 128 11.30 6.85 21.64
CA ALA A 128 11.33 8.26 22.04
C ALA A 128 11.11 9.22 20.85
N LEU A 129 11.69 8.91 19.67
CA LEU A 129 11.45 9.67 18.43
C LEU A 129 9.96 9.72 18.08
N VAL A 130 9.32 8.56 18.01
CA VAL A 130 7.87 8.47 17.73
C VAL A 130 7.09 9.25 18.77
N GLY A 131 7.44 9.07 20.06
CA GLY A 131 6.76 9.73 21.18
C GLY A 131 6.79 11.24 21.08
N TRP A 132 7.96 11.88 20.98
CA TRP A 132 8.03 13.34 20.94
C TRP A 132 7.46 13.92 19.67
N THR A 133 7.62 13.23 18.51
CA THR A 133 7.09 13.72 17.23
C THR A 133 5.56 13.72 17.22
N LEU A 134 4.91 12.64 17.69
CA LEU A 134 3.45 12.56 17.76
C LEU A 134 2.85 13.51 18.80
N ASN A 135 3.61 13.85 19.84
CA ASN A 135 3.17 14.79 20.88
C ASN A 135 3.40 16.26 20.50
N MET A 136 4.14 16.54 19.42
CA MET A 136 4.37 17.90 18.99
C MET A 136 3.05 18.58 18.62
N PRO A 137 2.74 19.79 19.17
CA PRO A 137 1.55 20.51 18.79
C PRO A 137 1.65 20.95 17.32
N VAL A 138 0.53 20.90 16.63
CA VAL A 138 0.46 21.23 15.21
C VAL A 138 0.73 22.70 14.94
N ARG A 139 0.29 23.58 15.84
CA ARG A 139 0.47 25.03 15.74
C ARG A 139 1.48 25.54 16.76
N TYR A 140 2.09 26.65 16.41
CA TYR A 140 2.94 27.37 17.35
C TYR A 140 2.10 28.00 18.46
N TYR A 141 2.53 27.78 19.68
CA TYR A 141 2.05 28.47 20.88
C TYR A 141 3.22 29.16 21.61
N PRO A 142 3.03 30.27 22.32
CA PRO A 142 4.12 30.89 23.05
C PRO A 142 4.86 29.96 24.01
N CYS A 143 4.15 29.02 24.65
CA CYS A 143 4.76 27.99 25.51
C CYS A 143 5.62 26.97 24.76
N THR A 144 5.53 26.89 23.45
CA THR A 144 6.33 25.96 22.61
C THR A 144 7.58 26.61 21.99
N ALA A 145 7.86 27.88 22.31
CA ALA A 145 9.02 28.61 21.75
C ALA A 145 10.35 27.87 21.99
N ASN A 146 10.54 27.35 23.21
CA ASN A 146 11.72 26.59 23.57
C ASN A 146 11.81 25.26 22.83
N LEU A 147 10.69 24.56 22.62
CA LEU A 147 10.65 23.33 21.85
C LEU A 147 11.02 23.59 20.40
N ARG A 148 10.47 24.66 19.78
CA ARG A 148 10.83 25.06 18.42
C ARG A 148 12.33 25.31 18.26
N LYS A 149 12.94 25.96 19.22
CA LYS A 149 14.39 26.21 19.24
C LYS A 149 15.17 24.90 19.33
N LEU A 150 14.80 24.01 20.24
CA LEU A 150 15.44 22.70 20.42
C LEU A 150 15.30 21.83 19.17
N VAL A 151 14.12 21.79 18.55
CA VAL A 151 13.92 21.04 17.27
C VAL A 151 14.88 21.55 16.21
N LYS A 152 14.97 22.89 16.04
CA LYS A 152 15.88 23.50 15.06
C LYS A 152 17.35 23.16 15.35
N GLU A 153 17.76 23.23 16.61
CA GLU A 153 19.12 22.88 17.01
C GLU A 153 19.42 21.40 16.72
N LEU A 154 18.49 20.52 17.10
CA LEU A 154 18.63 19.06 16.90
C LEU A 154 18.73 18.68 15.41
N VAL A 155 17.83 19.20 14.59
CA VAL A 155 17.77 18.91 13.15
C VAL A 155 18.97 19.53 12.38
N ASN A 156 19.46 20.69 12.84
CA ASN A 156 20.63 21.32 12.22
C ASN A 156 21.96 20.66 12.63
N SER A 157 22.01 20.07 13.82
CA SER A 157 23.24 19.43 14.33
C SER A 157 23.45 18.03 13.78
N ASP A 158 22.38 17.33 13.41
CA ASP A 158 22.46 15.94 12.99
C ASP A 158 21.51 15.65 11.81
N LYS A 159 22.11 15.33 10.65
CA LYS A 159 21.39 14.97 9.43
C LYS A 159 20.52 13.72 9.63
N THR A 160 20.92 12.78 10.46
CA THR A 160 20.19 11.53 10.70
C THR A 160 18.83 11.78 11.34
N VAL A 161 18.72 12.82 12.17
CA VAL A 161 17.43 13.25 12.78
C VAL A 161 16.42 13.62 11.70
N ARG A 162 16.87 14.37 10.69
CA ARG A 162 16.02 14.80 9.58
C ARG A 162 15.56 13.60 8.75
N GLU A 163 16.47 12.69 8.45
CA GLU A 163 16.19 11.46 7.73
C GLU A 163 15.21 10.55 8.50
N ASP A 164 15.42 10.41 9.81
CA ASP A 164 14.55 9.66 10.71
C ASP A 164 13.12 10.23 10.74
N ILE A 165 12.97 11.55 10.81
CA ILE A 165 11.66 12.21 10.81
C ILE A 165 10.97 12.06 9.45
N ALA A 166 11.70 12.21 8.34
CA ALA A 166 11.16 12.00 7.00
C ALA A 166 10.67 10.56 6.80
N GLN A 167 11.45 9.58 7.25
CA GLN A 167 11.04 8.17 7.23
C GLN A 167 9.84 7.90 8.14
N LEU A 168 9.75 8.55 9.31
CA LEU A 168 8.60 8.44 10.20
C LEU A 168 7.32 8.92 9.50
N GLN A 169 7.38 10.02 8.74
CA GLN A 169 6.24 10.51 7.95
C GLN A 169 5.79 9.48 6.91
N ILE A 170 6.72 8.83 6.23
CA ILE A 170 6.42 7.75 5.29
C ILE A 170 5.74 6.58 6.02
N GLN A 171 6.27 6.17 7.16
CA GLN A 171 5.74 5.06 7.96
C GLN A 171 4.34 5.35 8.53
N LEU A 172 4.06 6.60 8.90
CA LEU A 172 2.70 7.05 9.26
C LEU A 172 1.71 6.84 8.10
N GLY A 173 2.09 7.24 6.89
CA GLY A 173 1.28 7.01 5.69
C GLY A 173 1.01 5.52 5.44
N TYR A 174 2.00 4.65 5.66
CA TYR A 174 1.82 3.19 5.56
C TYR A 174 0.86 2.63 6.61
N CYS A 175 0.92 3.11 7.85
CA CYS A 175 -0.04 2.69 8.87
C CYS A 175 -1.47 3.05 8.48
N MET A 176 -1.69 4.24 7.93
CA MET A 176 -3.02 4.70 7.55
C MET A 176 -3.61 3.92 6.37
N SER A 177 -2.79 3.44 5.43
CA SER A 177 -3.24 2.59 4.32
C SER A 177 -3.25 1.10 4.64
N ALA A 178 -2.89 0.69 5.86
CA ALA A 178 -2.70 -0.71 6.25
C ALA A 178 -3.95 -1.60 6.02
N ALA A 179 -5.14 -1.06 6.20
CA ALA A 179 -6.39 -1.80 6.00
C ALA A 179 -6.62 -2.15 4.52
N GLU A 180 -6.34 -1.22 3.61
CA GLU A 180 -6.46 -1.42 2.15
C GLU A 180 -5.34 -2.33 1.65
N ASP A 181 -4.09 -2.02 2.00
CA ASP A 181 -2.90 -2.79 1.62
C ASP A 181 -3.02 -4.27 2.01
N SER A 182 -3.51 -4.53 3.22
CA SER A 182 -3.71 -5.88 3.74
C SER A 182 -4.90 -6.60 3.06
N LYS A 183 -5.97 -5.89 2.70
CA LYS A 183 -7.09 -6.45 1.97
C LYS A 183 -6.67 -6.87 0.55
N ASP A 184 -5.89 -6.02 -0.13
CA ASP A 184 -5.36 -6.31 -1.45
C ASP A 184 -4.47 -7.55 -1.43
N PHE A 185 -3.59 -7.66 -0.42
CA PHE A 185 -2.76 -8.84 -0.23
C PHE A 185 -3.60 -10.11 0.00
N GLN A 186 -4.58 -10.05 0.90
CA GLN A 186 -5.45 -11.20 1.19
C GLN A 186 -6.27 -11.64 -0.02
N SER A 187 -6.76 -10.71 -0.83
CA SER A 187 -7.58 -11.04 -2.00
C SER A 187 -6.77 -11.55 -3.19
N ALA A 188 -5.55 -11.04 -3.40
CA ALA A 188 -4.74 -11.33 -4.57
C ALA A 188 -3.77 -12.51 -4.40
N VAL A 189 -3.29 -12.75 -3.17
CA VAL A 189 -2.17 -13.68 -2.92
C VAL A 189 -2.57 -14.86 -2.04
N MET A 190 -3.34 -14.63 -0.97
CA MET A 190 -3.69 -15.70 -0.04
C MET A 190 -4.42 -16.88 -0.67
N PRO A 191 -5.38 -16.70 -1.62
CA PRO A 191 -6.03 -17.83 -2.27
C PRO A 191 -5.07 -18.70 -3.09
N GLU A 192 -4.05 -18.08 -3.68
CA GLU A 192 -3.06 -18.78 -4.50
C GLU A 192 -2.04 -19.53 -3.62
N ILE A 193 -1.61 -18.95 -2.50
CA ILE A 193 -0.77 -19.64 -1.50
C ILE A 193 -1.49 -20.87 -0.93
N ILE A 194 -2.77 -20.73 -0.58
CA ILE A 194 -3.58 -21.85 -0.05
C ILE A 194 -3.70 -22.96 -1.10
N LYS A 195 -3.91 -22.63 -2.37
CA LYS A 195 -3.96 -23.61 -3.46
C LYS A 195 -2.62 -24.31 -3.68
N ALA A 196 -1.51 -23.57 -3.61
CA ALA A 196 -0.16 -24.09 -3.83
C ALA A 196 0.35 -24.96 -2.66
N SER A 197 -0.19 -24.75 -1.44
CA SER A 197 0.22 -25.50 -0.25
C SER A 197 -0.48 -26.86 -0.09
N ASN A 198 -1.30 -27.30 -1.07
CA ASN A 198 -2.11 -28.53 -1.00
C ASN A 198 -2.96 -28.67 0.28
N ILE A 199 -3.23 -27.55 0.94
CA ILE A 199 -4.04 -27.51 2.16
C ILE A 199 -5.47 -27.09 1.81
N ARG A 200 -6.43 -27.91 2.16
CA ARG A 200 -7.86 -27.58 2.03
C ARG A 200 -8.46 -27.24 3.39
N MET A 201 -9.07 -26.06 3.48
CA MET A 201 -9.85 -25.67 4.66
C MET A 201 -11.24 -26.31 4.56
N THR A 202 -11.54 -27.21 5.47
CA THR A 202 -12.88 -27.83 5.59
C THR A 202 -13.57 -27.30 6.85
N GLY A 203 -14.89 -27.44 6.92
CA GLY A 203 -15.63 -27.05 8.13
C GLY A 203 -15.23 -27.81 9.41
N LYS A 204 -14.36 -28.83 9.30
CA LYS A 204 -13.84 -29.65 10.39
C LYS A 204 -12.35 -29.39 10.71
N GLY A 205 -11.64 -28.59 9.90
CA GLY A 205 -10.22 -28.29 10.06
C GLY A 205 -9.46 -28.21 8.75
N MET A 206 -8.13 -28.30 8.82
CA MET A 206 -7.25 -28.38 7.67
C MET A 206 -7.01 -29.85 7.26
N GLU A 207 -7.13 -30.12 5.96
CA GLU A 207 -6.80 -31.43 5.37
C GLU A 207 -5.75 -31.24 4.31
N ILE A 208 -4.74 -32.13 4.30
CA ILE A 208 -3.71 -32.19 3.24
C ILE A 208 -4.32 -33.01 2.08
N MET A 209 -4.31 -32.43 0.89
CA MET A 209 -4.69 -33.18 -0.32
C MET A 209 -3.50 -34.03 -0.78
N GLU A 210 -3.67 -35.33 -0.92
CA GLU A 210 -2.71 -36.19 -1.59
C GLU A 210 -2.67 -35.81 -3.09
N GLU A 211 -1.48 -35.63 -3.63
CA GLU A 211 -1.29 -35.35 -5.04
C GLU A 211 -1.68 -36.60 -5.86
N ASP A 212 -2.53 -36.43 -6.86
CA ASP A 212 -2.81 -37.48 -7.82
C ASP A 212 -1.58 -37.62 -8.76
N PRO A 213 -0.90 -38.78 -8.79
CA PRO A 213 0.28 -38.99 -9.65
C PRO A 213 0.02 -38.76 -11.16
N MET A 214 -1.24 -38.65 -11.54
CA MET A 214 -1.65 -38.46 -12.94
C MET A 214 -1.71 -36.99 -13.37
N ASP A 215 -1.92 -36.07 -12.43
CA ASP A 215 -1.94 -34.63 -12.69
C ASP A 215 -0.53 -34.09 -13.03
N ASP A 216 0.51 -34.73 -12.54
CA ASP A 216 1.92 -34.36 -12.77
C ASP A 216 2.39 -34.60 -14.23
N ILE A 217 1.70 -35.41 -14.97
CA ILE A 217 2.08 -35.76 -16.34
C ILE A 217 1.42 -34.87 -17.42
N LEU A 218 0.24 -34.34 -17.13
CA LEU A 218 -0.57 -33.57 -18.10
C LEU A 218 -0.55 -32.05 -17.89
N GLY A 219 -0.09 -31.56 -16.76
CA GLY A 219 -0.22 -30.15 -16.33
C GLY A 219 1.08 -29.34 -16.26
N ARG A 220 2.26 -29.90 -16.55
CA ARG A 220 3.56 -29.24 -16.30
C ARG A 220 3.70 -27.84 -16.89
N SER A 221 3.24 -27.58 -18.10
CA SER A 221 3.43 -26.25 -18.71
C SER A 221 2.55 -25.15 -18.13
N ASP A 222 1.33 -25.50 -17.68
CA ASP A 222 0.40 -24.52 -17.08
C ASP A 222 0.67 -24.34 -15.57
N ALA A 223 1.18 -25.36 -14.90
CA ALA A 223 1.62 -25.28 -13.51
C ALA A 223 2.89 -24.44 -13.37
N GLU A 224 3.87 -24.60 -14.27
CA GLU A 224 5.10 -23.79 -14.28
C GLU A 224 4.80 -22.30 -14.52
N LYS A 225 3.92 -21.96 -15.47
CA LYS A 225 3.51 -20.55 -15.71
C LYS A 225 2.78 -19.94 -14.53
N LYS A 226 1.88 -20.70 -13.87
CA LYS A 226 1.18 -20.25 -12.68
C LYS A 226 2.13 -20.04 -11.51
N MET A 227 3.16 -20.90 -11.39
CA MET A 227 4.18 -20.80 -10.37
C MET A 227 5.07 -19.57 -10.58
N GLU A 228 5.47 -19.29 -11.83
CA GLU A 228 6.23 -18.09 -12.21
C GLU A 228 5.41 -16.79 -11.95
N GLU A 229 4.12 -16.76 -12.33
CA GLU A 229 3.21 -15.64 -12.03
C GLU A 229 3.03 -15.45 -10.52
N MET A 230 3.00 -16.53 -9.74
CA MET A 230 2.91 -16.47 -8.29
C MET A 230 4.22 -15.96 -7.66
N GLU A 231 5.37 -16.41 -8.15
CA GLU A 231 6.67 -15.92 -7.71
C GLU A 231 6.83 -14.42 -7.97
N ASP A 232 6.42 -13.91 -9.12
CA ASP A 232 6.46 -12.49 -9.47
C ASP A 232 5.53 -11.66 -8.57
N LYS A 233 4.33 -12.15 -8.29
CA LYS A 233 3.41 -11.51 -7.34
C LYS A 233 4.01 -11.50 -5.93
N MET A 234 4.54 -12.64 -5.45
CA MET A 234 5.19 -12.73 -4.15
C MET A 234 6.39 -11.78 -4.04
N ARG A 235 7.23 -11.72 -5.08
CA ARG A 235 8.36 -10.78 -5.13
C ARG A 235 7.88 -9.34 -4.99
N THR A 236 6.82 -8.97 -5.71
CA THR A 236 6.20 -7.64 -5.63
C THR A 236 5.71 -7.34 -4.21
N PHE A 237 5.10 -8.29 -3.51
CA PHE A 237 4.63 -8.09 -2.13
C PHE A 237 5.78 -8.08 -1.11
N ILE A 238 6.83 -8.87 -1.32
CA ILE A 238 8.05 -8.81 -0.49
C ILE A 238 8.67 -7.42 -0.60
N ASP A 239 8.78 -6.87 -1.81
CA ASP A 239 9.32 -5.52 -2.02
C ASP A 239 8.43 -4.44 -1.39
N LYS A 240 7.11 -4.56 -1.49
CA LYS A 240 6.17 -3.69 -0.80
C LYS A 240 6.35 -3.75 0.73
N ARG A 241 6.50 -4.95 1.29
CA ARG A 241 6.78 -5.13 2.72
C ARG A 241 8.11 -4.52 3.14
N ARG A 242 9.16 -4.68 2.32
CA ARG A 242 10.47 -4.03 2.56
C ARG A 242 10.35 -2.50 2.58
N GLN A 243 9.47 -1.94 1.75
CA GLN A 243 9.16 -0.51 1.75
C GLN A 243 8.37 -0.04 2.99
N GLY A 244 7.88 -0.95 3.82
CA GLY A 244 7.21 -0.65 5.09
C GLY A 244 5.69 -0.89 5.13
N MET A 245 5.09 -1.45 4.06
CA MET A 245 3.65 -1.76 4.04
C MET A 245 3.28 -2.81 5.07
N ASP A 246 2.10 -2.63 5.67
CA ASP A 246 1.54 -3.53 6.68
C ASP A 246 0.55 -4.52 6.06
N LEU A 247 1.08 -5.59 5.50
CA LEU A 247 0.30 -6.59 4.78
C LEU A 247 -0.53 -7.51 5.69
N PHE A 248 -0.23 -7.54 6.97
CA PHE A 248 -0.83 -8.49 7.92
C PHE A 248 -1.91 -7.87 8.81
N TYR A 249 -2.18 -6.59 8.70
CA TYR A 249 -3.12 -5.87 9.56
C TYR A 249 -4.47 -6.56 9.69
N GLN A 250 -5.12 -6.96 8.58
CA GLN A 250 -6.43 -7.60 8.62
C GLN A 250 -6.42 -8.96 9.32
N GLY A 251 -5.35 -9.74 9.14
CA GLY A 251 -5.19 -11.01 9.83
C GLY A 251 -5.10 -10.85 11.34
N PHE A 252 -4.27 -9.92 11.81
CA PHE A 252 -4.06 -9.69 13.24
C PHE A 252 -5.19 -8.89 13.90
N LYS A 253 -6.00 -8.13 13.16
CA LYS A 253 -7.12 -7.37 13.68
C LYS A 253 -8.09 -8.23 14.51
N HIS A 254 -8.43 -9.42 14.00
CA HIS A 254 -9.35 -10.32 14.69
C HIS A 254 -8.74 -11.01 15.90
N MET A 255 -7.42 -11.13 15.96
CA MET A 255 -6.67 -11.75 17.05
C MET A 255 -6.52 -10.83 18.28
N LYS A 256 -6.86 -9.54 18.18
CA LYS A 256 -6.86 -8.59 19.31
C LYS A 256 -8.01 -8.81 20.31
N ARG A 257 -8.83 -9.83 20.11
CA ARG A 257 -9.95 -10.20 21.02
C ARG A 257 -9.56 -11.14 22.15
N TYR A 258 -8.32 -11.60 22.19
CA TYR A 258 -7.84 -12.44 23.28
C TYR A 258 -7.83 -11.65 24.60
N PRO A 259 -8.10 -12.33 25.76
CA PRO A 259 -8.16 -11.69 27.08
C PRO A 259 -6.92 -10.90 27.46
N PHE A 260 -5.77 -11.25 26.91
CA PHE A 260 -4.52 -10.52 27.05
C PHE A 260 -4.68 -9.01 26.76
N PHE A 261 -5.45 -8.66 25.72
CA PHE A 261 -5.67 -7.28 25.30
C PHE A 261 -6.76 -6.54 26.11
N ASN A 262 -7.32 -7.14 27.14
CA ASN A 262 -8.18 -6.41 28.09
C ASN A 262 -7.39 -5.42 28.95
N GLU A 263 -6.09 -5.67 29.14
CA GLU A 263 -5.18 -4.76 29.86
C GLU A 263 -4.54 -3.78 28.88
N ILE A 264 -4.70 -2.47 29.17
CA ILE A 264 -4.20 -1.41 28.26
C ILE A 264 -2.68 -1.47 28.05
N ALA A 265 -1.89 -1.81 29.08
CA ALA A 265 -0.44 -1.93 28.99
C ALA A 265 0.00 -2.99 27.97
N ASN A 266 -0.79 -4.04 27.82
CA ASN A 266 -0.48 -5.19 26.97
C ASN A 266 -0.56 -4.86 25.46
N TRP A 267 -1.15 -3.74 25.07
CA TRP A 267 -1.14 -3.27 23.69
C TRP A 267 0.20 -2.71 23.26
N LEU A 268 1.01 -2.23 24.21
CA LEU A 268 2.22 -1.46 23.95
C LEU A 268 3.47 -2.01 24.66
N ILE A 269 3.31 -3.11 25.41
CA ILE A 269 4.45 -3.77 26.01
C ILE A 269 5.32 -4.38 24.90
N PRO A 270 6.64 -4.13 24.88
CA PRO A 270 7.54 -4.82 23.97
C PRO A 270 7.47 -6.33 24.14
N PHE A 271 7.62 -7.06 23.03
CA PHE A 271 7.59 -8.52 23.09
C PHE A 271 8.84 -9.06 23.77
N TYR A 272 8.64 -10.02 24.68
CA TYR A 272 9.70 -10.83 25.30
C TYR A 272 9.18 -12.24 25.58
N HIS A 273 10.06 -13.23 25.45
CA HIS A 273 9.71 -14.65 25.53
C HIS A 273 9.29 -15.09 26.93
N GLU A 274 9.87 -14.47 27.96
CA GLU A 274 9.63 -14.78 29.38
C GLU A 274 8.34 -14.15 29.92
N HIS A 275 7.51 -13.54 29.05
CA HIS A 275 6.21 -13.02 29.48
C HIS A 275 5.34 -14.16 30.03
N PRO A 276 4.81 -14.09 31.26
CA PRO A 276 4.12 -15.20 31.90
C PRO A 276 2.99 -15.82 31.07
N ASP A 277 2.15 -14.97 30.42
CA ASP A 277 1.06 -15.46 29.57
C ASP A 277 1.59 -16.18 28.32
N ILE A 278 2.76 -15.83 27.83
CA ILE A 278 3.43 -16.47 26.67
C ILE A 278 4.09 -17.77 27.09
N THR A 279 4.82 -17.78 28.19
CA THR A 279 5.47 -18.99 28.72
C THR A 279 4.42 -20.07 29.01
N GLU A 280 3.33 -19.73 29.70
CA GLU A 280 2.21 -20.65 29.95
C GLU A 280 1.60 -21.19 28.66
N ALA A 281 1.49 -20.32 27.67
CA ALA A 281 0.93 -20.65 26.37
C ALA A 281 1.85 -21.61 25.58
N ILE A 282 3.16 -21.34 25.55
CA ILE A 282 4.15 -22.19 24.86
C ILE A 282 4.27 -23.57 25.55
N GLU A 283 4.23 -23.62 26.86
CA GLU A 283 4.24 -24.91 27.61
C GLU A 283 3.06 -25.82 27.21
N LYS A 284 1.88 -25.25 26.95
CA LYS A 284 0.72 -26.00 26.46
C LYS A 284 0.93 -26.64 25.09
N THR A 285 1.85 -26.13 24.27
CA THR A 285 2.17 -26.69 22.94
C THR A 285 3.21 -27.82 22.99
N GLY A 286 3.72 -28.15 24.18
CA GLY A 286 4.75 -29.19 24.37
C GLY A 286 6.18 -28.72 24.12
N GLY A 287 6.45 -27.42 24.25
CA GLY A 287 7.78 -26.83 24.20
C GLY A 287 8.09 -26.08 22.90
N GLU A 288 9.38 -26.01 22.55
CA GLU A 288 9.88 -25.28 21.40
C GLU A 288 9.25 -25.73 20.08
N ASN A 289 8.84 -24.75 19.26
CA ASN A 289 8.24 -24.97 17.94
C ASN A 289 8.94 -24.03 16.93
N GLY A 290 9.59 -24.62 15.93
CA GLY A 290 10.39 -23.88 14.97
C GLY A 290 9.60 -22.82 14.18
N LEU A 291 8.35 -23.14 13.76
CA LEU A 291 7.48 -22.18 13.07
C LEU A 291 7.10 -21.01 14.00
N LEU A 292 6.77 -21.29 15.26
CA LEU A 292 6.46 -20.27 16.24
C LEU A 292 7.66 -19.34 16.44
N ASN A 293 8.84 -19.89 16.69
CA ASN A 293 10.07 -19.12 16.87
C ASN A 293 10.38 -18.27 15.63
N MET A 294 10.29 -18.83 14.43
CA MET A 294 10.47 -18.08 13.17
C MET A 294 9.54 -16.87 13.07
N MET A 295 8.28 -17.00 13.48
CA MET A 295 7.33 -15.89 13.46
C MET A 295 7.59 -14.86 14.57
N LEU A 296 8.05 -15.29 15.74
CA LEU A 296 8.37 -14.39 16.85
C LEU A 296 9.66 -13.62 16.59
N ASP A 297 10.59 -14.21 15.84
CA ASP A 297 11.81 -13.55 15.40
C ASP A 297 11.62 -12.68 14.14
N ALA A 298 10.46 -12.76 13.49
CA ALA A 298 10.17 -11.94 12.32
C ALA A 298 10.02 -10.44 12.69
N PRO A 299 10.31 -9.52 11.74
CA PRO A 299 10.17 -8.07 11.94
C PRO A 299 8.70 -7.62 11.84
N ILE A 300 7.86 -8.13 12.73
CA ILE A 300 6.47 -7.73 12.94
C ILE A 300 6.32 -6.99 14.26
N CYS A 301 5.26 -6.20 14.41
CA CYS A 301 5.08 -5.38 15.61
C CYS A 301 4.81 -6.23 16.86
N ASP A 302 5.26 -5.73 18.00
CA ASP A 302 5.23 -6.44 19.29
C ASP A 302 3.83 -6.96 19.65
N SER A 303 2.80 -6.14 19.47
CA SER A 303 1.40 -6.55 19.77
C SER A 303 0.90 -7.69 18.87
N ASP A 304 1.40 -7.81 17.63
CA ASP A 304 1.02 -8.89 16.72
C ASP A 304 1.74 -10.20 17.08
N LYS A 305 2.96 -10.15 17.58
CA LYS A 305 3.68 -11.32 18.11
C LYS A 305 2.87 -11.98 19.24
N TYR A 306 2.40 -11.20 20.22
CA TYR A 306 1.50 -11.71 21.26
C TYR A 306 0.23 -12.34 20.67
N SER A 307 -0.42 -11.67 19.73
CA SER A 307 -1.63 -12.19 19.06
C SER A 307 -1.36 -13.51 18.36
N PHE A 308 -0.21 -13.62 17.69
CA PHE A 308 0.17 -14.82 16.97
C PHE A 308 0.32 -16.03 17.89
N VAL A 309 1.01 -15.87 19.03
CA VAL A 309 1.15 -16.96 20.01
C VAL A 309 -0.21 -17.51 20.41
N PHE A 310 -1.15 -16.67 20.84
CA PHE A 310 -2.48 -17.12 21.26
C PHE A 310 -3.30 -17.75 20.14
N ALA A 311 -3.19 -17.20 18.92
CA ALA A 311 -3.86 -17.78 17.76
C ALA A 311 -3.26 -19.14 17.39
N PHE A 312 -1.93 -19.24 17.36
CA PHE A 312 -1.21 -20.46 17.04
C PHE A 312 -1.60 -21.62 17.97
N ILE A 313 -1.60 -21.37 19.26
CA ILE A 313 -2.00 -22.35 20.26
C ILE A 313 -3.45 -22.80 20.07
N SER A 314 -4.38 -21.85 19.84
CA SER A 314 -5.79 -22.19 19.63
C SER A 314 -6.04 -23.01 18.36
N ILE A 315 -5.12 -22.97 17.41
CA ILE A 315 -5.21 -23.74 16.15
C ILE A 315 -4.51 -25.09 16.28
N MET A 316 -3.40 -25.18 17.03
CA MET A 316 -2.59 -26.41 17.16
C MET A 316 -3.43 -27.60 17.64
N ASP A 317 -4.35 -27.40 18.58
CA ASP A 317 -5.25 -28.45 19.07
C ASP A 317 -6.17 -29.04 17.99
N ARG A 318 -6.30 -28.35 16.86
CA ARG A 318 -7.16 -28.73 15.72
C ARG A 318 -6.38 -29.14 14.47
N MET A 319 -5.03 -29.09 14.53
CA MET A 319 -4.17 -29.49 13.42
C MET A 319 -3.95 -31.01 13.40
N PRO A 320 -3.83 -31.63 12.21
CA PRO A 320 -3.31 -32.98 12.07
C PRO A 320 -1.94 -33.11 12.70
N ARG A 321 -1.65 -34.27 13.32
CA ARG A 321 -0.37 -34.51 14.01
C ARG A 321 0.84 -34.35 13.11
N GLU A 322 0.70 -34.73 11.84
CA GLU A 322 1.75 -34.62 10.82
C GLU A 322 2.16 -33.15 10.57
N ILE A 323 1.18 -32.24 10.54
CA ILE A 323 1.45 -30.79 10.39
C ILE A 323 2.12 -30.24 11.67
N VAL A 324 1.65 -30.65 12.84
CA VAL A 324 2.25 -30.24 14.12
C VAL A 324 3.72 -30.66 14.19
N GLU A 325 4.05 -31.87 13.76
CA GLU A 325 5.42 -32.38 13.69
C GLU A 325 6.28 -31.60 12.68
N GLN A 326 5.74 -31.30 11.51
CA GLN A 326 6.43 -30.46 10.52
C GLN A 326 6.69 -29.04 11.04
N CYS A 327 5.73 -28.44 11.74
CA CYS A 327 5.91 -27.13 12.38
C CYS A 327 7.02 -27.13 13.42
N LYS A 328 7.18 -28.23 14.19
CA LYS A 328 8.28 -28.39 15.15
C LYS A 328 9.64 -28.54 14.48
N MET A 329 9.70 -29.22 13.33
CA MET A 329 10.93 -29.50 12.59
C MET A 329 11.36 -28.36 11.65
N THR A 330 10.57 -27.32 11.49
CA THR A 330 10.95 -26.17 10.65
C THR A 330 12.24 -25.57 11.20
N PRO A 331 13.35 -25.53 10.42
CA PRO A 331 14.58 -24.92 10.89
C PRO A 331 14.33 -23.47 11.26
N GLY A 332 14.69 -23.08 12.48
CA GLY A 332 14.71 -21.67 12.84
C GLY A 332 15.61 -20.91 11.86
N ALA A 333 15.19 -19.77 11.39
CA ALA A 333 15.96 -18.94 10.46
C ALA A 333 17.10 -18.23 11.21
N GLU A 334 18.07 -19.00 11.67
CA GLU A 334 19.10 -18.55 12.64
C GLU A 334 20.07 -17.48 12.12
N THR A 335 20.12 -17.18 10.82
CA THR A 335 21.23 -16.36 10.31
C THR A 335 20.85 -15.12 9.50
N GLN A 336 19.65 -14.99 8.95
CA GLN A 336 19.28 -13.82 8.14
C GLN A 336 18.44 -12.77 8.88
N TYR A 337 17.92 -13.06 10.08
CA TYR A 337 16.96 -12.21 10.78
C TYR A 337 17.54 -11.37 11.91
N MET A 338 18.77 -11.63 12.36
CA MET A 338 19.33 -10.89 13.51
C MET A 338 19.69 -9.42 13.20
N ASP A 339 19.96 -9.06 11.95
CA ASP A 339 20.32 -7.69 11.57
C ASP A 339 19.18 -6.68 11.77
N TRP A 340 17.90 -7.09 11.66
CA TRP A 340 16.78 -6.16 11.80
C TRP A 340 16.54 -5.68 13.24
N MET A 341 16.97 -6.42 14.26
CA MET A 341 16.80 -6.02 15.67
C MET A 341 17.59 -4.77 16.05
N SER A 342 18.58 -4.40 15.25
CA SER A 342 19.35 -3.17 15.40
C SER A 342 18.98 -2.09 14.38
N ASP A 343 18.14 -2.40 13.37
CA ASP A 343 17.73 -1.44 12.35
C ASP A 343 16.75 -0.39 12.91
N PRO A 344 17.15 0.90 12.99
CA PRO A 344 16.32 1.95 13.54
C PRO A 344 14.97 2.10 12.79
N ALA A 345 14.96 1.91 11.48
CA ALA A 345 13.76 2.08 10.67
C ALA A 345 12.73 0.98 10.94
N ILE A 346 13.18 -0.26 11.15
CA ILE A 346 12.32 -1.39 11.47
C ILE A 346 11.79 -1.28 12.91
N LEU A 347 12.63 -0.92 13.86
CA LEU A 347 12.23 -0.74 15.26
C LEU A 347 11.17 0.37 15.38
N ARG A 348 11.39 1.50 14.72
CA ARG A 348 10.44 2.62 14.65
C ARG A 348 9.11 2.20 14.03
N ARG A 349 9.15 1.52 12.89
CA ARG A 349 7.96 1.02 12.20
C ARG A 349 7.16 0.07 13.08
N ASN A 350 7.80 -0.91 13.72
CA ASN A 350 7.12 -1.88 14.56
C ASN A 350 6.44 -1.23 15.77
N TYR A 351 7.09 -0.25 16.39
CA TYR A 351 6.49 0.51 17.47
C TYR A 351 5.30 1.36 16.98
N LEU A 352 5.45 2.03 15.84
CA LEU A 352 4.37 2.82 15.24
C LEU A 352 3.16 1.96 14.85
N GLN A 353 3.40 0.76 14.31
CA GLN A 353 2.34 -0.21 14.03
C GLN A 353 1.63 -0.68 15.30
N SER A 354 2.34 -0.90 16.41
CA SER A 354 1.71 -1.22 17.70
C SER A 354 0.81 -0.09 18.18
N LEU A 355 1.25 1.18 18.06
CA LEU A 355 0.41 2.36 18.35
C LEU A 355 -0.81 2.43 17.42
N TYR A 356 -0.64 2.17 16.12
CA TYR A 356 -1.75 2.15 15.17
C TYR A 356 -2.81 1.10 15.56
N ARG A 357 -2.39 -0.15 15.92
CA ARG A 357 -3.32 -1.17 16.44
C ARG A 357 -4.05 -0.70 17.68
N PHE A 358 -3.33 -0.06 18.61
CA PHE A 358 -3.94 0.48 19.81
C PHE A 358 -5.04 1.49 19.48
N PHE A 359 -4.75 2.48 18.65
CA PHE A 359 -5.72 3.52 18.31
C PHE A 359 -6.92 3.03 17.49
N GLU A 360 -6.71 2.05 16.62
CA GLU A 360 -7.78 1.52 15.76
C GLU A 360 -8.63 0.43 16.43
N LEU A 361 -8.08 -0.33 17.37
CA LEU A 361 -8.70 -1.56 17.84
C LEU A 361 -8.99 -1.58 19.34
N PHE A 362 -8.35 -0.73 20.15
CA PHE A 362 -8.63 -0.66 21.58
C PHE A 362 -10.00 -0.04 21.84
N PRO A 363 -10.90 -0.70 22.60
CA PRO A 363 -12.31 -0.25 22.74
C PRO A 363 -12.49 1.16 23.29
N TYR A 364 -11.52 1.65 24.07
CA TYR A 364 -11.55 2.97 24.70
C TYR A 364 -10.57 3.96 24.08
N ALA A 365 -10.06 3.67 22.88
CA ALA A 365 -9.09 4.54 22.18
C ALA A 365 -9.65 5.94 21.89
N SER A 366 -10.97 6.07 21.73
CA SER A 366 -11.65 7.36 21.54
C SER A 366 -11.45 8.37 22.70
N SER A 367 -10.96 7.92 23.85
CA SER A 367 -10.59 8.79 24.99
C SER A 367 -9.26 9.53 24.76
N PHE A 368 -8.51 9.17 23.72
CA PHE A 368 -7.21 9.73 23.37
C PHE A 368 -7.26 10.42 22.01
N ARG A 369 -6.42 11.43 21.81
CA ARG A 369 -6.22 12.02 20.49
C ARG A 369 -5.55 10.97 19.58
N ASN A 370 -6.25 10.53 18.54
CA ASN A 370 -5.71 9.57 17.58
C ASN A 370 -4.82 10.29 16.56
N PRO A 371 -3.50 10.05 16.52
CA PRO A 371 -2.61 10.72 15.58
C PRO A 371 -2.77 10.22 14.13
N PHE A 372 -3.51 9.13 13.91
CA PHE A 372 -3.78 8.54 12.60
C PHE A 372 -5.13 8.95 12.01
N ASN A 373 -5.96 9.69 12.75
CA ASN A 373 -7.31 10.05 12.33
C ASN A 373 -7.40 11.52 11.91
N GLU A 374 -7.69 11.75 10.63
CA GLU A 374 -7.86 13.09 10.05
C GLU A 374 -9.02 13.87 10.67
N SER A 375 -10.14 13.20 10.97
CA SER A 375 -11.37 13.84 11.44
C SER A 375 -11.20 14.53 12.80
N PHE A 376 -10.25 14.10 13.61
CA PHE A 376 -9.97 14.70 14.91
C PHE A 376 -9.45 16.14 14.79
N TYR A 377 -8.66 16.43 13.76
CA TYR A 377 -8.11 17.75 13.54
C TYR A 377 -9.13 18.75 12.97
N TYR A 378 -10.08 18.26 12.19
CA TYR A 378 -11.17 19.08 11.63
C TYR A 378 -12.08 19.68 12.71
N GLY A 379 -12.42 18.90 13.74
CA GLY A 379 -13.37 19.34 14.79
C GLY A 379 -12.83 20.41 15.75
N ILE A 380 -11.51 20.47 15.97
CA ILE A 380 -10.89 21.35 16.98
C ILE A 380 -10.34 22.64 16.37
N LEU A 381 -9.89 22.62 15.12
CA LEU A 381 -9.05 23.68 14.55
C LEU A 381 -9.76 24.53 13.47
N GLY A 382 -11.02 24.24 13.14
CA GLY A 382 -11.84 24.98 12.16
C GLY A 382 -11.61 24.59 10.70
N GLU A 383 -12.48 25.09 9.82
CA GLU A 383 -12.62 24.67 8.43
C GLU A 383 -11.37 24.83 7.52
N ASN A 384 -10.38 25.60 7.95
CA ASN A 384 -9.17 25.87 7.15
C ASN A 384 -7.97 25.01 7.55
N TYR A 385 -8.13 24.05 8.48
CA TYR A 385 -7.06 23.17 8.87
C TYR A 385 -7.15 21.86 8.11
N ILE A 386 -6.30 21.70 7.12
CA ILE A 386 -6.03 20.40 6.52
C ILE A 386 -5.18 19.62 7.52
N GLY A 387 -5.85 19.06 8.52
CA GLY A 387 -5.27 18.18 9.53
C GLY A 387 -4.99 16.84 8.91
N SER A 388 -4.10 16.86 7.99
CA SER A 388 -3.64 15.66 7.33
C SER A 388 -2.73 14.86 8.24
N PRO A 389 -2.60 13.55 7.99
CA PRO A 389 -1.50 12.68 8.41
C PRO A 389 -0.11 13.23 8.09
N ALA A 390 0.00 14.35 7.46
CA ALA A 390 1.22 15.16 7.36
C ALA A 390 1.53 15.84 8.71
N ILE A 391 1.51 15.09 9.83
CA ILE A 391 1.88 15.59 11.15
C ILE A 391 3.19 16.39 11.09
N ILE A 392 4.12 15.93 10.26
CA ILE A 392 5.43 16.55 10.10
C ILE A 392 5.36 17.73 9.13
N ALA A 393 4.77 17.53 7.98
CA ALA A 393 4.69 18.54 6.94
C ALA A 393 3.75 19.69 7.28
N GLY A 394 2.63 19.42 7.95
CA GLY A 394 1.67 20.42 8.42
C GLY A 394 1.97 21.02 9.78
N ASN A 395 3.04 20.59 10.46
CA ASN A 395 3.38 21.03 11.80
C ASN A 395 4.27 22.26 11.76
N GLU A 396 3.80 23.40 12.28
CA GLU A 396 4.55 24.67 12.26
C GLU A 396 5.88 24.63 13.04
N LEU A 397 6.06 23.66 13.94
CA LEU A 397 7.30 23.47 14.69
C LEU A 397 8.32 22.60 13.95
N LEU A 398 7.84 21.69 13.10
CA LEU A 398 8.65 20.70 12.40
C LEU A 398 8.88 21.05 10.93
N CYS A 399 7.96 21.85 10.33
CA CYS A 399 8.03 22.25 8.92
C CYS A 399 8.88 23.50 8.69
N GLY A 400 9.08 23.81 7.43
CA GLY A 400 9.75 24.98 6.94
C GLY A 400 11.08 24.63 6.29
N THR A 401 12.04 25.54 6.36
CA THR A 401 13.32 25.40 5.65
C THR A 401 14.14 24.15 6.00
N LEU A 402 13.90 23.57 7.18
CA LEU A 402 14.64 22.39 7.66
C LEU A 402 14.34 21.10 6.87
N PHE A 403 13.11 21.00 6.36
CA PHE A 403 12.64 19.83 5.64
C PHE A 403 12.41 20.09 4.16
N GLU A 404 12.81 21.25 3.65
CA GLU A 404 12.55 21.67 2.26
C GLU A 404 13.06 20.66 1.24
N GLU A 405 14.27 20.14 1.43
CA GLU A 405 14.89 19.18 0.52
C GLU A 405 14.19 17.80 0.54
N ASP A 406 13.62 17.42 1.71
CA ASP A 406 12.99 16.11 1.91
C ASP A 406 11.52 16.10 1.47
N MET A 407 10.86 17.27 1.44
CA MET A 407 9.42 17.39 1.16
C MET A 407 9.04 16.88 -0.23
N LEU A 408 9.82 17.20 -1.25
CA LEU A 408 9.59 16.70 -2.61
C LEU A 408 9.74 15.18 -2.69
N GLY A 409 10.71 14.63 -1.96
CA GLY A 409 10.88 13.18 -1.83
C GLY A 409 9.64 12.50 -1.22
N LEU A 410 9.09 13.08 -0.16
CA LEU A 410 7.86 12.61 0.48
C LEU A 410 6.65 12.68 -0.46
N VAL A 411 6.46 13.82 -1.14
CA VAL A 411 5.36 13.99 -2.10
C VAL A 411 5.44 12.95 -3.21
N LYS A 412 6.63 12.78 -3.82
CA LYS A 412 6.86 11.76 -4.86
C LYS A 412 6.57 10.34 -4.34
N HIS A 413 6.93 10.05 -3.10
CA HIS A 413 6.64 8.76 -2.48
C HIS A 413 5.14 8.48 -2.42
N PHE A 414 4.34 9.44 -1.91
CA PHE A 414 2.89 9.27 -1.80
C PHE A 414 2.17 9.26 -3.16
N ILE A 415 2.67 10.00 -4.16
CA ILE A 415 2.15 9.92 -5.54
C ILE A 415 2.36 8.51 -6.12
N ARG A 416 3.56 7.93 -5.98
CA ARG A 416 3.85 6.57 -6.47
C ARG A 416 2.90 5.53 -5.86
N ARG A 417 2.39 5.79 -4.66
CA ARG A 417 1.43 4.94 -3.96
C ARG A 417 -0.03 5.28 -4.25
N LYS A 418 -0.29 6.22 -5.14
CA LYS A 418 -1.62 6.73 -5.45
C LYS A 418 -2.35 7.34 -4.24
N ASN A 419 -1.62 7.73 -3.20
CA ASN A 419 -2.17 8.44 -2.05
C ASN A 419 -2.10 9.94 -2.30
N HIS A 420 -2.91 10.41 -3.24
CA HIS A 420 -2.97 11.81 -3.68
C HIS A 420 -3.41 12.78 -2.57
N PRO A 421 -4.33 12.44 -1.65
CA PRO A 421 -4.71 13.34 -0.56
C PRO A 421 -3.53 13.73 0.35
N ILE A 422 -2.74 12.74 0.77
CA ILE A 422 -1.54 13.00 1.59
C ILE A 422 -0.52 13.82 0.80
N ALA A 423 -0.27 13.45 -0.45
CA ALA A 423 0.68 14.17 -1.30
C ALA A 423 0.28 15.64 -1.49
N LYS A 424 -1.01 15.93 -1.74
CA LYS A 424 -1.56 17.29 -1.85
C LYS A 424 -1.38 18.09 -0.55
N SER A 425 -1.64 17.45 0.58
CA SER A 425 -1.48 18.10 1.88
C SER A 425 -0.03 18.48 2.16
N ILE A 426 0.92 17.58 1.89
CA ILE A 426 2.36 17.85 2.04
C ILE A 426 2.79 18.96 1.10
N LEU A 427 2.39 18.89 -0.17
CA LEU A 427 2.73 19.92 -1.16
C LEU A 427 2.17 21.29 -0.76
N GLY A 428 0.92 21.34 -0.29
CA GLY A 428 0.26 22.59 0.12
C GLY A 428 0.93 23.31 1.30
N THR A 429 1.68 22.58 2.15
CA THR A 429 2.49 23.21 3.23
C THR A 429 3.81 23.79 2.73
N TYR A 430 4.31 23.27 1.61
CA TYR A 430 5.60 23.64 1.02
C TYR A 430 5.46 24.61 -0.15
N ASP A 431 4.35 24.54 -0.88
CA ASP A 431 4.16 25.24 -2.17
C ASP A 431 4.08 26.76 -1.97
N ARG A 432 5.19 27.42 -2.28
CA ARG A 432 5.24 28.87 -2.48
C ARG A 432 5.08 29.11 -3.97
N ASN A 433 4.11 29.94 -4.34
CA ASN A 433 3.75 30.26 -5.73
C ASN A 433 4.90 30.80 -6.61
N ASP A 434 6.05 31.10 -6.02
CA ASP A 434 7.23 31.67 -6.63
C ASP A 434 8.30 30.63 -7.07
N LEU A 435 8.06 29.33 -6.84
CA LEU A 435 9.00 28.27 -7.23
C LEU A 435 8.62 27.68 -8.58
N ASP A 436 9.16 28.25 -9.65
CA ASP A 436 9.00 27.81 -11.03
C ASP A 436 10.07 26.77 -11.38
N ARG A 437 9.87 25.53 -10.92
CA ARG A 437 10.74 24.38 -11.17
C ARG A 437 9.99 23.27 -11.88
N TYR A 438 10.63 22.62 -12.83
CA TYR A 438 10.05 21.47 -13.55
C TYR A 438 9.42 20.44 -12.63
N GLU A 439 10.14 20.00 -11.59
CA GLU A 439 9.65 18.96 -10.67
C GLU A 439 8.38 19.36 -9.96
N LEU A 440 8.23 20.61 -9.53
CA LEU A 440 7.03 21.10 -8.85
C LEU A 440 5.85 21.18 -9.82
N CYS A 441 6.06 21.74 -11.00
CA CYS A 441 5.02 21.81 -12.03
C CYS A 441 4.55 20.40 -12.43
N TYR A 442 5.48 19.46 -12.59
CA TYR A 442 5.15 18.07 -12.93
C TYR A 442 4.38 17.36 -11.80
N ILE A 443 4.78 17.56 -10.54
CA ILE A 443 4.06 17.02 -9.37
C ILE A 443 2.65 17.64 -9.27
N ARG A 444 2.51 18.95 -9.46
CA ARG A 444 1.20 19.61 -9.47
C ARG A 444 0.30 19.02 -10.55
N ALA A 445 0.83 18.85 -11.77
CA ALA A 445 0.10 18.21 -12.85
C ALA A 445 -0.37 16.80 -12.50
N LEU A 446 0.49 15.96 -11.92
CA LEU A 446 0.12 14.61 -11.50
C LEU A 446 -0.96 14.59 -10.42
N LEU A 447 -0.97 15.57 -9.54
CA LEU A 447 -1.95 15.65 -8.45
C LEU A 447 -3.30 16.23 -8.87
N THR A 448 -3.35 17.00 -9.96
CA THR A 448 -4.57 17.66 -10.46
C THR A 448 -5.23 16.92 -11.62
N ILE A 449 -4.59 15.87 -12.15
CA ILE A 449 -5.02 15.18 -13.39
C ILE A 449 -6.44 14.62 -13.31
N ASP A 450 -6.88 14.16 -12.15
CA ASP A 450 -8.21 13.60 -11.96
C ASP A 450 -9.25 14.65 -11.52
N ASP A 451 -8.80 15.80 -11.01
CA ASP A 451 -9.69 16.79 -10.37
C ASP A 451 -9.82 18.09 -11.16
N ASN A 452 -8.72 18.58 -11.76
CA ASN A 452 -8.70 19.87 -12.47
C ASN A 452 -7.78 19.80 -13.70
N LEU A 453 -8.41 19.46 -14.82
CA LEU A 453 -7.69 19.29 -16.08
C LEU A 453 -7.06 20.60 -16.59
N ALA A 454 -7.66 21.77 -16.32
CA ALA A 454 -7.11 23.06 -16.73
C ALA A 454 -5.76 23.34 -16.05
N ASP A 455 -5.71 23.17 -14.73
CA ASP A 455 -4.45 23.32 -13.96
C ASP A 455 -3.40 22.28 -14.40
N THR A 456 -3.85 21.06 -14.72
CA THR A 456 -2.96 19.99 -15.21
C THR A 456 -2.30 20.41 -16.52
N MET A 457 -3.09 20.93 -17.48
CA MET A 457 -2.59 21.35 -18.78
C MET A 457 -1.63 22.54 -18.67
N GLU A 458 -1.93 23.53 -17.82
CA GLU A 458 -1.07 24.67 -17.57
C GLU A 458 0.28 24.24 -16.97
N ASN A 459 0.25 23.40 -15.94
CA ASN A 459 1.45 22.88 -15.31
C ASN A 459 2.30 22.03 -16.26
N LEU A 460 1.68 21.17 -17.09
CA LEU A 460 2.40 20.37 -18.09
C LEU A 460 3.02 21.22 -19.19
N LYS A 461 2.31 22.24 -19.66
CA LYS A 461 2.85 23.21 -20.62
C LYS A 461 4.07 23.92 -20.03
N ARG A 462 3.98 24.35 -18.78
CA ARG A 462 5.10 24.96 -18.06
C ARG A 462 6.29 24.03 -17.90
N CYS A 463 6.05 22.74 -17.63
CA CYS A 463 7.12 21.72 -17.61
C CYS A 463 7.86 21.64 -18.95
N ILE A 464 7.15 21.67 -20.08
CA ILE A 464 7.74 21.59 -21.42
C ILE A 464 8.54 22.86 -21.74
N GLU A 465 8.08 24.05 -21.27
CA GLU A 465 8.82 25.30 -21.41
C GLU A 465 10.13 25.32 -20.62
N LEU A 466 10.11 24.76 -19.38
CA LEU A 466 11.26 24.72 -18.49
C LEU A 466 12.30 23.68 -18.93
N GLU A 467 11.87 22.51 -19.37
CA GLU A 467 12.72 21.41 -19.83
C GLU A 467 12.18 20.83 -21.15
N PRO A 468 12.49 21.46 -22.30
CA PRO A 468 11.96 21.02 -23.60
C PRO A 468 12.37 19.61 -24.01
N ASP A 469 13.48 19.11 -23.52
CA ASP A 469 14.00 17.76 -23.86
C ASP A 469 13.44 16.67 -22.95
N ASN A 470 12.69 17.03 -21.92
CA ASN A 470 12.13 16.06 -20.97
C ASN A 470 10.87 15.38 -21.55
N LEU A 471 11.02 14.09 -21.84
CA LEU A 471 9.96 13.32 -22.47
C LEU A 471 8.76 12.98 -21.56
N HIS A 472 8.94 13.05 -20.23
CA HIS A 472 7.87 12.65 -19.30
C HIS A 472 6.67 13.61 -19.34
N ALA A 473 6.93 14.93 -19.33
CA ALA A 473 5.87 15.93 -19.42
C ALA A 473 5.20 15.91 -20.81
N LYS A 474 5.99 15.81 -21.89
CA LYS A 474 5.47 15.70 -23.27
C LYS A 474 4.52 14.51 -23.44
N LYS A 475 4.90 13.36 -22.91
CA LYS A 475 4.11 12.13 -22.95
C LYS A 475 2.75 12.29 -22.27
N LEU A 476 2.74 12.87 -21.07
CA LEU A 476 1.52 13.09 -20.32
C LEU A 476 0.64 14.17 -21.00
N TYR A 477 1.26 15.26 -21.45
CA TYR A 477 0.58 16.34 -22.13
C TYR A 477 -0.07 15.88 -23.44
N ALA A 478 0.63 15.09 -24.26
CA ALA A 478 0.08 14.52 -25.49
C ALA A 478 -1.11 13.59 -25.24
N LYS A 479 -1.05 12.80 -24.15
CA LYS A 479 -2.17 11.94 -23.74
C LYS A 479 -3.42 12.75 -23.38
N GLU A 480 -3.25 13.79 -22.57
CA GLU A 480 -4.37 14.64 -22.16
C GLU A 480 -4.94 15.45 -23.33
N LEU A 481 -4.10 15.98 -24.23
CA LEU A 481 -4.53 16.62 -25.47
C LEU A 481 -5.38 15.68 -26.35
N TYR A 482 -4.95 14.42 -26.48
CA TYR A 482 -5.71 13.42 -27.22
C TYR A 482 -7.10 13.19 -26.58
N GLY A 483 -7.16 13.14 -25.25
CA GLY A 483 -8.42 13.04 -24.50
C GLY A 483 -9.34 14.25 -24.68
N LEU A 484 -8.78 15.44 -24.88
CA LEU A 484 -9.49 16.69 -25.17
C LEU A 484 -9.89 16.86 -26.65
N ASN A 485 -9.54 15.90 -27.51
CA ASN A 485 -9.71 15.94 -28.97
C ASN A 485 -8.85 17.01 -29.67
N GLU A 486 -7.82 17.50 -29.03
CA GLU A 486 -6.82 18.41 -29.62
C GLU A 486 -5.76 17.58 -30.38
N PHE A 487 -6.23 16.91 -31.45
CA PHE A 487 -5.44 15.90 -32.16
C PHE A 487 -4.22 16.47 -32.90
N ASN A 488 -4.25 17.72 -33.34
CA ASN A 488 -3.15 18.36 -34.03
C ASN A 488 -1.93 18.49 -33.12
N GLU A 489 -2.11 19.10 -31.93
CA GLU A 489 -1.03 19.28 -30.97
C GLU A 489 -0.54 17.95 -30.41
N ALA A 490 -1.49 17.00 -30.12
CA ALA A 490 -1.15 15.67 -29.69
C ALA A 490 -0.29 14.91 -30.72
N ARG A 491 -0.65 15.00 -32.03
CA ARG A 491 0.13 14.39 -33.13
C ARG A 491 1.56 14.91 -33.16
N ASP A 492 1.73 16.22 -33.09
CA ASP A 492 3.06 16.85 -33.16
C ASP A 492 3.95 16.42 -31.99
N LEU A 493 3.38 16.29 -30.79
CA LEU A 493 4.10 15.77 -29.62
C LEU A 493 4.42 14.29 -29.75
N TYR A 494 3.49 13.45 -30.24
CA TYR A 494 3.77 12.04 -30.48
C TYR A 494 4.83 11.85 -31.57
N GLY A 495 4.87 12.71 -32.58
CA GLY A 495 5.96 12.78 -33.56
C GLY A 495 7.31 13.01 -32.90
N GLN A 496 7.44 14.07 -32.09
CA GLN A 496 8.66 14.35 -31.32
C GLN A 496 9.06 13.18 -30.39
N LEU A 497 8.11 12.54 -29.72
CA LEU A 497 8.36 11.38 -28.86
C LEU A 497 8.87 10.18 -29.68
N SER A 498 8.34 9.95 -30.88
CA SER A 498 8.78 8.87 -31.76
C SER A 498 10.19 9.10 -32.32
N GLU A 499 10.56 10.35 -32.62
CA GLU A 499 11.91 10.72 -33.04
C GLU A 499 12.93 10.55 -31.90
N ALA A 500 12.55 10.96 -30.68
CA ALA A 500 13.40 10.82 -29.50
C ALA A 500 13.58 9.36 -29.04
N GLN A 501 12.60 8.50 -29.30
CA GLN A 501 12.61 7.08 -28.92
C GLN A 501 12.20 6.17 -30.09
N PRO A 502 13.02 6.00 -31.12
CA PRO A 502 12.68 5.27 -32.34
C PRO A 502 12.31 3.80 -32.10
N ASN A 503 12.84 3.18 -31.04
CA ASN A 503 12.58 1.80 -30.69
C ASN A 503 11.23 1.59 -29.97
N ASN A 504 10.54 2.66 -29.60
CA ASN A 504 9.25 2.60 -28.92
C ASN A 504 8.10 2.83 -29.93
N TRP A 505 7.69 1.78 -30.60
CA TRP A 505 6.62 1.79 -31.60
C TRP A 505 5.29 2.39 -31.09
N LYS A 506 5.06 2.43 -29.78
CA LYS A 506 3.83 2.95 -29.20
C LYS A 506 3.59 4.43 -29.51
N TRP A 507 4.65 5.23 -29.60
CA TRP A 507 4.52 6.65 -29.94
C TRP A 507 4.08 6.84 -31.38
N LEU A 508 4.66 6.05 -32.27
CA LEU A 508 4.30 6.06 -33.67
C LEU A 508 2.87 5.56 -33.89
N PHE A 509 2.42 4.60 -33.08
CA PHE A 509 1.03 4.16 -33.08
C PHE A 509 0.07 5.24 -32.59
N CYS A 510 0.41 5.99 -31.53
CA CYS A 510 -0.38 7.13 -31.05
C CYS A 510 -0.44 8.26 -32.09
N TYR A 511 0.67 8.50 -32.80
CA TYR A 511 0.71 9.42 -33.93
C TYR A 511 -0.31 9.01 -35.04
N ALA A 512 -0.30 7.75 -35.43
CA ALA A 512 -1.24 7.22 -36.42
C ALA A 512 -2.71 7.33 -35.95
N LEU A 513 -2.97 7.13 -34.65
CA LEU A 513 -4.30 7.35 -34.08
C LEU A 513 -4.75 8.80 -34.18
N CYS A 514 -3.87 9.76 -33.97
CA CYS A 514 -4.19 11.19 -34.13
C CYS A 514 -4.53 11.49 -35.60
N CYS A 515 -3.71 11.02 -36.55
CA CYS A 515 -3.96 11.17 -37.99
C CYS A 515 -5.32 10.59 -38.39
N ASP A 516 -5.67 9.40 -37.89
CA ASP A 516 -6.97 8.78 -38.17
C ASP A 516 -8.14 9.63 -37.65
N LYS A 517 -8.04 10.17 -36.42
CA LYS A 517 -9.06 11.05 -35.82
C LYS A 517 -9.23 12.36 -36.59
N MET A 518 -8.16 12.86 -37.20
CA MET A 518 -8.19 14.04 -38.07
C MET A 518 -8.71 13.76 -39.48
N GLY A 519 -8.91 12.49 -39.84
CA GLY A 519 -9.30 12.06 -41.19
C GLY A 519 -8.14 11.94 -42.18
N GLU A 520 -6.91 12.05 -41.73
CA GLU A 520 -5.68 11.91 -42.52
C GLU A 520 -5.31 10.40 -42.65
N HIS A 521 -6.24 9.63 -43.23
CA HIS A 521 -6.13 8.17 -43.26
C HIS A 521 -4.97 7.64 -44.10
N GLU A 522 -4.51 8.41 -45.13
CA GLU A 522 -3.34 8.01 -45.94
C GLU A 522 -2.06 8.08 -45.13
N GLU A 523 -1.88 9.15 -44.35
CA GLU A 523 -0.71 9.30 -43.49
C GLU A 523 -0.71 8.25 -42.36
N SER A 524 -1.88 8.06 -41.71
CA SER A 524 -2.07 6.99 -40.75
C SER A 524 -1.71 5.63 -41.34
N LEU A 525 -2.17 5.34 -42.57
CA LEU A 525 -1.92 4.07 -43.25
C LEU A 525 -0.42 3.81 -43.50
N ASN A 526 0.32 4.85 -43.95
CA ASN A 526 1.77 4.73 -44.21
C ASN A 526 2.52 4.36 -42.92
N VAL A 527 2.18 4.98 -41.83
CA VAL A 527 2.77 4.70 -40.50
C VAL A 527 2.39 3.29 -40.02
N LEU A 528 1.13 2.88 -40.19
CA LEU A 528 0.65 1.57 -39.78
C LEU A 528 1.25 0.42 -40.58
N PHE A 529 1.55 0.61 -41.87
CA PHE A 529 2.28 -0.41 -42.68
C PHE A 529 3.69 -0.61 -42.11
N ARG A 530 4.38 0.46 -41.76
CA ARG A 530 5.70 0.34 -41.11
C ARG A 530 5.61 -0.39 -39.80
N LEU A 531 4.64 -0.01 -38.94
CA LEU A 531 4.42 -0.67 -37.64
C LEU A 531 4.05 -2.14 -37.78
N ASN A 532 3.22 -2.51 -38.78
CA ASN A 532 2.86 -3.89 -39.01
C ASN A 532 4.06 -4.75 -39.51
N TYR A 533 5.05 -4.11 -40.13
CA TYR A 533 6.30 -4.77 -40.47
C TYR A 533 7.21 -4.97 -39.27
N GLU A 534 7.33 -3.94 -38.39
CA GLU A 534 8.16 -3.96 -37.18
C GLU A 534 7.54 -4.82 -36.06
N CYS A 535 6.21 -4.83 -35.95
CA CYS A 535 5.44 -5.54 -34.93
C CYS A 535 4.33 -6.42 -35.54
N PRO A 536 4.68 -7.50 -36.28
CA PRO A 536 3.72 -8.26 -37.04
C PRO A 536 2.70 -9.05 -36.22
N ASP A 537 2.91 -9.19 -34.91
CA ASP A 537 2.02 -9.92 -34.00
C ASP A 537 1.10 -9.00 -33.16
N ASP A 538 1.20 -7.68 -33.32
CA ASP A 538 0.35 -6.75 -32.56
C ASP A 538 -1.03 -6.61 -33.21
N ASP A 539 -2.04 -7.08 -32.50
CA ASP A 539 -3.43 -7.09 -32.98
C ASP A 539 -4.02 -5.67 -33.09
N LYS A 540 -3.61 -4.71 -32.24
CA LYS A 540 -4.08 -3.30 -32.29
C LYS A 540 -3.63 -2.63 -33.58
N VAL A 541 -2.38 -2.87 -33.98
CA VAL A 541 -1.82 -2.35 -35.22
C VAL A 541 -2.57 -2.92 -36.43
N LYS A 542 -2.85 -4.23 -36.48
CA LYS A 542 -3.58 -4.88 -37.58
C LYS A 542 -5.02 -4.35 -37.71
N ILE A 543 -5.71 -4.22 -36.59
CA ILE A 543 -7.10 -3.70 -36.58
C ILE A 543 -7.12 -2.26 -37.09
N MET A 544 -6.20 -1.43 -36.61
CA MET A 544 -6.12 -0.04 -37.03
C MET A 544 -5.73 0.10 -38.50
N LEU A 545 -4.82 -0.75 -38.99
CA LEU A 545 -4.46 -0.86 -40.39
C LEU A 545 -5.68 -1.21 -41.25
N ALA A 546 -6.45 -2.22 -40.84
CA ALA A 546 -7.67 -2.62 -41.57
C ALA A 546 -8.73 -1.49 -41.55
N LYS A 547 -8.86 -0.76 -40.45
CA LYS A 547 -9.73 0.40 -40.34
C LYS A 547 -9.33 1.50 -41.34
N SER A 548 -8.05 1.87 -41.36
CA SER A 548 -7.56 2.91 -42.28
C SER A 548 -7.72 2.50 -43.74
N LEU A 549 -7.50 1.23 -44.09
CA LEU A 549 -7.76 0.68 -45.42
C LEU A 549 -9.26 0.76 -45.79
N LEU A 550 -10.16 0.40 -44.87
CA LEU A 550 -11.60 0.54 -45.05
C LEU A 550 -11.98 2.01 -45.32
N MET A 551 -11.47 2.93 -44.55
CA MET A 551 -11.74 4.38 -44.69
C MET A 551 -11.22 4.91 -46.04
N LEU A 552 -10.21 4.34 -46.62
CA LEU A 552 -9.63 4.70 -47.93
C LEU A 552 -10.26 3.98 -49.14
N GLY A 553 -11.24 3.11 -48.94
CA GLY A 553 -11.89 2.41 -50.03
C GLY A 553 -11.20 1.10 -50.42
N ARG A 554 -10.27 0.59 -49.62
CA ARG A 554 -9.43 -0.61 -49.89
C ARG A 554 -9.86 -1.79 -49.00
N ALA A 555 -11.19 -2.02 -48.89
CA ALA A 555 -11.76 -3.06 -48.02
C ALA A 555 -11.25 -4.47 -48.37
N GLY A 556 -11.01 -4.79 -49.65
CA GLY A 556 -10.46 -6.09 -50.07
C GLY A 556 -9.07 -6.39 -49.46
N GLU A 557 -8.22 -5.37 -49.34
CA GLU A 557 -6.92 -5.50 -48.69
C GLU A 557 -7.06 -5.61 -47.19
N ALA A 558 -7.98 -4.84 -46.59
CA ALA A 558 -8.25 -4.93 -45.16
C ALA A 558 -8.65 -6.36 -44.73
N ILE A 559 -9.49 -7.03 -45.49
CA ILE A 559 -9.92 -8.42 -45.26
C ILE A 559 -8.70 -9.34 -45.11
N THR A 560 -7.71 -9.20 -46.00
CA THR A 560 -6.52 -10.09 -45.98
C THR A 560 -5.69 -9.97 -44.70
N HIS A 561 -5.75 -8.83 -44.03
CA HIS A 561 -5.09 -8.64 -42.74
C HIS A 561 -5.92 -9.18 -41.57
N VAL A 562 -7.23 -9.01 -41.61
CA VAL A 562 -8.15 -9.43 -40.55
C VAL A 562 -8.41 -10.93 -40.54
N GLU A 563 -8.56 -11.56 -41.70
CA GLU A 563 -8.81 -13.02 -41.82
C GLU A 563 -7.66 -13.89 -41.28
N LYS A 564 -6.43 -13.35 -41.17
CA LYS A 564 -5.29 -14.00 -40.56
C LYS A 564 -5.33 -14.00 -39.04
N MET A 565 -6.17 -13.17 -38.43
CA MET A 565 -6.29 -13.04 -36.99
C MET A 565 -7.22 -14.10 -36.41
N LYS A 566 -6.79 -14.74 -35.32
CA LYS A 566 -7.63 -15.69 -34.58
C LYS A 566 -8.45 -14.95 -33.54
N VAL A 567 -9.72 -14.71 -33.84
CA VAL A 567 -10.65 -13.93 -33.00
C VAL A 567 -10.64 -14.37 -31.53
N ASP A 568 -10.54 -15.67 -31.26
CA ASP A 568 -10.53 -16.22 -29.91
C ASP A 568 -9.25 -15.87 -29.09
N LYS A 569 -8.16 -15.53 -29.77
CA LYS A 569 -6.87 -15.19 -29.16
C LYS A 569 -6.69 -13.68 -28.99
N VAL A 570 -7.53 -12.89 -29.63
CA VAL A 570 -7.49 -11.42 -29.54
C VAL A 570 -8.02 -10.97 -28.17
N ASP A 571 -7.40 -9.94 -27.61
CA ASP A 571 -7.82 -9.34 -26.35
C ASP A 571 -9.30 -8.93 -26.39
N LYS A 572 -10.03 -9.22 -25.31
CA LYS A 572 -11.46 -9.00 -25.20
C LYS A 572 -11.87 -7.55 -25.50
N ASP A 573 -11.05 -6.58 -25.07
CA ASP A 573 -11.33 -5.16 -25.19
C ASP A 573 -11.31 -4.66 -26.63
N ILE A 574 -10.51 -5.28 -27.52
CA ILE A 574 -10.39 -4.87 -28.93
C ILE A 574 -11.08 -5.84 -29.90
N ARG A 575 -11.62 -6.94 -29.39
CA ARG A 575 -12.29 -7.98 -30.18
C ARG A 575 -13.54 -7.45 -30.88
N THR A 576 -14.29 -6.58 -30.23
CA THR A 576 -15.48 -5.95 -30.79
C THR A 576 -15.14 -5.11 -32.02
N ASP A 577 -14.07 -4.30 -31.93
CA ASP A 577 -13.60 -3.48 -33.05
C ASP A 577 -13.13 -4.31 -34.22
N LEU A 578 -12.41 -5.42 -33.94
CA LEU A 578 -12.00 -6.37 -34.96
C LEU A 578 -13.18 -6.93 -35.76
N VAL A 579 -14.19 -7.42 -35.04
CA VAL A 579 -15.37 -8.04 -35.68
C VAL A 579 -16.21 -7.01 -36.43
N LEU A 580 -16.36 -5.83 -35.89
CA LEU A 580 -17.05 -4.72 -36.56
C LEU A 580 -16.35 -4.34 -37.87
N ILE A 581 -15.05 -4.06 -37.82
CA ILE A 581 -14.26 -3.68 -39.00
C ILE A 581 -14.27 -4.82 -40.04
N HIS A 582 -14.11 -6.05 -39.62
CA HIS A 582 -14.17 -7.21 -40.52
C HIS A 582 -15.53 -7.30 -41.19
N SER A 583 -16.63 -7.20 -40.45
CA SER A 583 -17.99 -7.24 -41.00
C SER A 583 -18.26 -6.09 -41.98
N LEU A 584 -17.80 -4.88 -41.67
CA LEU A 584 -17.93 -3.73 -42.57
C LEU A 584 -17.08 -3.88 -43.83
N CYS A 585 -15.89 -4.45 -43.74
CA CYS A 585 -15.07 -4.75 -44.89
C CYS A 585 -15.76 -5.80 -45.81
N LEU A 586 -16.32 -6.87 -45.24
CA LEU A 586 -17.07 -7.90 -45.97
C LEU A 586 -18.32 -7.28 -46.63
N LEU A 587 -19.05 -6.41 -45.95
CA LEU A 587 -20.18 -5.71 -46.51
C LEU A 587 -19.78 -4.80 -47.69
N SER A 588 -18.58 -4.17 -47.59
CA SER A 588 -18.06 -3.25 -48.61
C SER A 588 -17.59 -3.97 -49.90
N VAL A 589 -17.38 -5.29 -49.86
CA VAL A 589 -17.04 -6.10 -51.03
C VAL A 589 -18.19 -7.04 -51.45
N ASP A 590 -19.41 -6.69 -51.09
CA ASP A 590 -20.68 -7.39 -51.43
C ASP A 590 -20.79 -8.82 -50.86
N ARG A 591 -20.05 -9.13 -49.78
CA ARG A 591 -20.10 -10.43 -49.03
C ARG A 591 -21.02 -10.32 -47.82
N ARG A 592 -22.29 -9.83 -48.03
CA ARG A 592 -23.24 -9.49 -46.95
C ARG A 592 -23.53 -10.67 -46.01
N SER A 593 -23.81 -11.85 -46.58
CA SER A 593 -24.14 -13.03 -45.73
C SER A 593 -23.01 -13.44 -44.80
N GLU A 594 -21.79 -13.28 -45.23
CA GLU A 594 -20.60 -13.54 -44.39
C GLU A 594 -20.42 -12.43 -43.35
N ALA A 595 -20.68 -11.17 -43.69
CA ALA A 595 -20.67 -10.06 -42.74
C ALA A 595 -21.67 -10.29 -41.61
N VAL A 596 -22.92 -10.68 -41.93
CA VAL A 596 -23.95 -11.03 -40.95
C VAL A 596 -23.52 -12.19 -40.06
N THR A 597 -22.95 -13.23 -40.66
CA THR A 597 -22.48 -14.42 -39.92
C THR A 597 -21.34 -14.08 -38.97
N CYS A 598 -20.36 -13.30 -39.43
CA CYS A 598 -19.20 -12.87 -38.66
C CYS A 598 -19.64 -12.10 -37.40
N PHE A 599 -20.49 -11.09 -37.54
CA PHE A 599 -20.93 -10.29 -36.41
C PHE A 599 -21.88 -11.04 -35.48
N SER A 600 -22.80 -11.85 -36.03
CA SER A 600 -23.77 -12.61 -35.23
C SER A 600 -23.13 -13.72 -34.42
N TRP A 601 -22.08 -14.34 -34.93
CA TRP A 601 -21.32 -15.36 -34.19
C TRP A 601 -20.64 -14.75 -32.98
N PHE A 602 -20.06 -13.58 -33.14
CA PHE A 602 -19.36 -12.90 -32.06
C PHE A 602 -20.31 -12.50 -30.92
N MET A 603 -21.42 -11.84 -31.24
CA MET A 603 -22.39 -11.38 -30.23
C MET A 603 -23.08 -12.57 -29.53
N GLY A 604 -23.34 -13.66 -30.23
CA GLY A 604 -23.97 -14.84 -29.65
C GLY A 604 -23.08 -15.63 -28.66
N ASN A 605 -21.77 -15.44 -28.74
CA ASN A 605 -20.81 -16.14 -27.85
C ASN A 605 -20.34 -15.29 -26.64
N ASN A 606 -20.56 -13.98 -26.65
CA ASN A 606 -19.98 -13.09 -25.62
C ASN A 606 -20.89 -12.82 -24.42
N ASP A 607 -22.22 -12.98 -24.51
CA ASP A 607 -23.13 -12.68 -23.41
C ASP A 607 -23.77 -13.93 -22.78
N LYS A 608 -23.17 -14.35 -21.70
CA LYS A 608 -23.84 -15.22 -20.73
C LYS A 608 -24.80 -14.33 -19.91
N GLN A 609 -26.07 -14.27 -20.27
CA GLN A 609 -27.15 -14.01 -19.28
C GLN A 609 -28.30 -13.08 -19.64
N ASP A 610 -28.24 -12.18 -20.62
CA ASP A 610 -29.43 -11.38 -20.91
C ASP A 610 -30.01 -11.68 -22.30
N LYS A 611 -31.33 -11.90 -22.36
CA LYS A 611 -32.07 -12.00 -23.64
C LYS A 611 -31.91 -10.66 -24.37
N LEU A 612 -30.96 -10.65 -25.32
CA LEU A 612 -30.75 -9.49 -26.18
C LEU A 612 -32.02 -9.24 -27.00
N SER A 613 -32.68 -8.11 -26.76
CA SER A 613 -33.84 -7.73 -27.57
C SER A 613 -33.39 -7.20 -28.94
N TYR A 614 -34.21 -7.41 -29.98
CA TYR A 614 -33.98 -6.89 -31.35
C TYR A 614 -33.66 -5.39 -31.35
N ASN A 615 -34.43 -4.59 -30.61
CA ASN A 615 -34.23 -3.15 -30.54
C ASN A 615 -32.88 -2.76 -29.92
N MET A 616 -32.47 -3.45 -28.91
CA MET A 616 -31.17 -3.23 -28.26
C MET A 616 -30.01 -3.50 -29.24
N VAL A 617 -30.00 -4.66 -29.86
CA VAL A 617 -28.96 -5.04 -30.82
C VAL A 617 -28.93 -4.10 -32.02
N SER A 618 -30.10 -3.77 -32.59
CA SER A 618 -30.16 -2.90 -33.78
C SER A 618 -29.72 -1.46 -33.49
N ASN A 619 -30.03 -0.92 -32.29
CA ASN A 619 -29.58 0.41 -31.90
C ASN A 619 -28.05 0.46 -31.66
N THR A 620 -27.51 -0.50 -30.96
CA THR A 620 -26.06 -0.62 -30.76
C THR A 620 -25.31 -0.72 -32.10
N LEU A 621 -25.81 -1.55 -33.03
CA LEU A 621 -25.22 -1.65 -34.35
C LEU A 621 -25.27 -0.33 -35.11
N ARG A 622 -26.39 0.39 -35.06
CA ARG A 622 -26.51 1.70 -35.70
C ARG A 622 -25.49 2.70 -35.18
N GLU A 623 -25.35 2.80 -33.87
CA GLU A 623 -24.37 3.70 -33.26
C GLU A 623 -22.93 3.39 -33.72
N HIS A 624 -22.54 2.11 -33.76
CA HIS A 624 -21.23 1.72 -34.23
C HIS A 624 -21.00 1.97 -35.72
N ILE A 625 -22.01 1.73 -36.57
CA ILE A 625 -21.93 1.91 -38.03
C ILE A 625 -22.00 3.41 -38.44
N ASP A 626 -22.62 4.26 -37.66
CA ASP A 626 -22.75 5.70 -37.98
C ASP A 626 -21.38 6.36 -38.19
N ASN A 627 -20.35 5.92 -37.49
CA ASN A 627 -18.98 6.40 -37.70
C ASN A 627 -18.41 6.10 -39.09
N TYR A 628 -18.89 5.06 -39.76
CA TYR A 628 -18.43 4.59 -41.07
C TYR A 628 -19.40 4.92 -42.20
N LYS A 629 -20.58 5.39 -41.89
CA LYS A 629 -21.68 5.60 -42.82
C LYS A 629 -21.32 6.48 -44.03
N LYS A 630 -20.56 7.56 -43.80
CA LYS A 630 -20.10 8.45 -44.91
C LYS A 630 -19.22 7.70 -45.90
N VAL A 631 -18.38 6.82 -45.42
CA VAL A 631 -17.46 6.05 -46.26
C VAL A 631 -18.19 4.93 -46.99
N LEU A 632 -19.10 4.22 -46.32
CA LEU A 632 -19.94 3.20 -46.93
C LEU A 632 -20.79 3.72 -48.07
N LEU A 633 -21.45 4.88 -47.83
CA LEU A 633 -22.27 5.55 -48.85
C LEU A 633 -21.42 6.14 -49.97
N GLY A 634 -20.36 6.88 -49.64
CA GLY A 634 -19.63 7.69 -50.62
C GLY A 634 -18.57 6.93 -51.39
N ARG A 635 -17.79 6.07 -50.76
CA ARG A 635 -16.68 5.34 -51.42
C ARG A 635 -17.06 3.97 -51.95
N TYR A 636 -17.96 3.27 -51.23
CA TYR A 636 -18.39 1.93 -51.62
C TYR A 636 -19.76 1.88 -52.33
N GLY A 637 -20.47 3.00 -52.37
CA GLY A 637 -21.78 3.09 -53.02
C GLY A 637 -22.86 2.24 -52.35
N ILE A 638 -22.69 1.87 -51.11
CA ILE A 638 -23.67 1.07 -50.34
C ILE A 638 -24.79 2.01 -49.91
N ASP A 639 -26.00 1.78 -50.34
CA ASP A 639 -27.13 2.59 -49.99
C ASP A 639 -27.62 2.38 -48.51
N LEU A 640 -28.46 3.31 -48.04
CA LEU A 640 -29.02 3.20 -46.71
C LEU A 640 -29.92 1.96 -46.51
N ALA A 641 -30.55 1.48 -47.59
CA ALA A 641 -31.39 0.31 -47.53
C ALA A 641 -30.54 -0.94 -47.25
N MET A 642 -29.38 -1.05 -47.87
CA MET A 642 -28.43 -2.14 -47.65
C MET A 642 -27.83 -2.12 -46.21
N ILE A 643 -27.49 -0.92 -45.70
CA ILE A 643 -27.03 -0.76 -44.30
C ILE A 643 -28.11 -1.20 -43.33
N ASN A 644 -29.37 -0.73 -43.53
CA ASN A 644 -30.48 -1.14 -42.72
C ASN A 644 -30.80 -2.63 -42.80
N LEU A 645 -30.67 -3.21 -43.99
CA LEU A 645 -30.88 -4.64 -44.20
C LEU A 645 -29.81 -5.47 -43.46
N PHE A 646 -28.54 -5.07 -43.52
CA PHE A 646 -27.46 -5.67 -42.74
C PHE A 646 -27.73 -5.63 -41.23
N ILE A 647 -28.13 -4.49 -40.71
CA ILE A 647 -28.49 -4.29 -39.28
C ILE A 647 -29.67 -5.20 -38.90
N HIS A 648 -30.70 -5.25 -39.76
CA HIS A 648 -31.88 -6.07 -39.54
C HIS A 648 -31.56 -7.57 -39.53
N GLU A 649 -30.87 -8.08 -40.53
CA GLU A 649 -30.49 -9.48 -40.67
C GLU A 649 -29.58 -9.91 -39.51
N THR A 650 -28.62 -9.07 -39.11
CA THR A 650 -27.74 -9.33 -37.99
C THR A 650 -28.51 -9.38 -36.67
N ALA A 651 -29.40 -8.40 -36.41
CA ALA A 651 -30.20 -8.37 -35.19
C ALA A 651 -31.16 -9.55 -35.08
N MET A 652 -31.82 -9.93 -36.20
CA MET A 652 -32.66 -11.11 -36.25
C MET A 652 -31.88 -12.42 -36.02
N THR A 653 -30.68 -12.54 -36.58
CA THR A 653 -29.83 -13.72 -36.40
C THR A 653 -29.37 -13.90 -34.97
N ILE A 654 -29.02 -12.79 -34.29
CA ILE A 654 -28.63 -12.78 -32.86
C ILE A 654 -29.80 -13.17 -31.98
N THR A 655 -30.95 -12.50 -32.19
CA THR A 655 -32.14 -12.74 -31.35
C THR A 655 -32.79 -14.10 -31.57
N ALA A 656 -32.62 -14.71 -32.73
CA ALA A 656 -33.07 -16.07 -32.98
C ALA A 656 -32.18 -17.15 -32.35
N ARG A 657 -30.93 -16.84 -32.01
CA ARG A 657 -30.01 -17.72 -31.30
C ARG A 657 -30.04 -17.56 -29.77
N ALA A 658 -30.50 -16.40 -29.24
CA ALA A 658 -30.71 -16.14 -27.84
C ALA A 658 -32.06 -16.70 -27.36
#